data_c96c6ffcc9fb8c71d09770b24b4e4a4e
#
_entry.id   c96c6ffcc9fb8c71d09770b24b4e4a4e
#
_cell.length_a   1.000
_cell.length_b   1.000
_cell.length_c   1.000
_cell.angle_alpha   90.00
_cell.angle_beta   90.00
_cell.angle_gamma   90.00
#
_symmetry.space_group_name_H-M   'P 1'
#
loop_
_entity.id
_entity.type
_entity.pdbx_description
1 polymer ?
#
loop_
_entity_poly.entity_id
_entity_poly.type
_entity_poly.pdbx_seq_one_letter_code
_entity_poly.pdbx_strand_id
1 'polypeptide(L)'
;MRRSIRQPILYLLLCCALLAAADVTAAEEERWRETLERISSGVVSITVDVTRSFDTNWNQSTQATGFVVDAERGLILTNRHVVTPGPVIAEAVFLNHEEVPVFPVYRDPVHDFGIYRYDPASLRFIEPAELSLDPDGAQLGREIRVVGNDAGEQLSILAGTLARLDRDAPDYGRGNYNDFNTFYLQAASGTSGGSSGSPVIDIDGRVVALNAGANTQAASSFFLPLDRVQRALELIRQGQPVSRGTLMTEFVHAPYDELRRLGLSEAIEAEVRRRFPKSTGMLVVEQVVPGAPAAGYLEAGDILIRVNGEPVVGFVPLEETLDAHVGSPVSMQVQRGGRLLDMQLVPADLHAVSPDEYVEFGDAVVNQLSYQQARHLNSPPRGIYVASPGYIFARSAIPRSAVISEINGVPVPVLEDFLEELVKLRDGERFTVRFSTFDEPRGSKLRTVRMDRRWFPAQRCRRNDDLGVWPCEPLPQVGVAPPPEPATTRFIDYSDPRRSKLAPSLVVVNFDMPYTVAGVSDRHYHGTGVIIDAARGLVVVDRNTVPVALGDVRITFAGSLEIAGRVEWIHPLHNLAVVAYDPRLIGDTPVREVELNLDPVSPGQRLWVVGLKGDHTLAVQSTEVASVDPVQFPLSRTLRFRDTNLETISLVNAPSEFDGVLADADGRVVSLWSSFAYHAGQELNQVNKGVPADLVGEVISHLREGSEVRSLEAEFGRLPLSSARGLGLPDDWVRQLEADDPRRRQALQIVRTVAGTPAARMLKPGDLLLSIDGEVVTSFREVERRSQKPVVELVIWRDGAEKTLSMETVSLDGRDLDRLLVWAGALLHSPHRAMAAQRGIEPAGVYVAYFNYGSPATRYGLFAGRRIVEVDGVPTPDLDAFVAAVSGRGDREAVRVKTIDWNDNVEVITLKLDNRYWPAYELRRNGAGWTRTNIDSPC
;
A
#
# COMPACT_ATOMS: atom_id res chain seq x y z
N MET A 1 26.13 -18.66 82.29
CA MET A 1 24.71 -18.41 82.04
C MET A 1 24.46 -16.99 81.54
N ARG A 2 25.03 -16.58 80.38
CA ARG A 2 24.76 -15.22 79.75
C ARG A 2 24.75 -15.25 78.24
N ARG A 3 24.40 -16.36 77.57
CA ARG A 3 24.33 -16.46 76.10
C ARG A 3 22.97 -16.76 75.45
N SER A 4 21.89 -16.89 76.25
CA SER A 4 20.62 -17.49 75.87
C SER A 4 19.47 -16.50 75.64
N ILE A 5 19.65 -15.19 75.92
CA ILE A 5 18.52 -14.20 75.76
C ILE A 5 18.65 -13.29 74.48
N ARG A 6 19.79 -13.20 73.88
CA ARG A 6 19.97 -12.34 72.73
C ARG A 6 19.38 -12.87 71.40
N GLN A 7 19.29 -14.17 71.21
CA GLN A 7 18.77 -14.78 69.98
C GLN A 7 17.23 -14.61 69.83
N PRO A 8 16.36 -14.82 70.80
CA PRO A 8 14.93 -14.67 70.66
C PRO A 8 14.51 -13.19 70.42
N ILE A 9 15.22 -12.21 71.00
CA ILE A 9 14.96 -10.78 70.77
C ILE A 9 15.33 -10.36 69.34
N LEU A 10 16.40 -10.92 68.80
CA LEU A 10 16.81 -10.64 67.39
C LEU A 10 15.80 -11.22 66.39
N TYR A 11 15.28 -12.44 66.64
CA TYR A 11 14.22 -13.05 65.84
C TYR A 11 12.89 -12.28 65.96
N LEU A 12 12.54 -11.80 67.16
CA LEU A 12 11.33 -11.00 67.34
C LEU A 12 11.43 -9.64 66.63
N LEU A 13 12.59 -8.96 66.70
CA LEU A 13 12.84 -7.73 65.97
C LEU A 13 12.87 -7.94 64.46
N LEU A 14 13.40 -9.06 63.96
CA LEU A 14 13.39 -9.43 62.56
C LEU A 14 11.96 -9.74 62.06
N CYS A 15 11.16 -10.46 62.87
CA CYS A 15 9.74 -10.71 62.57
C CYS A 15 8.91 -9.44 62.60
N CYS A 16 9.12 -8.53 63.58
CA CYS A 16 8.44 -7.23 63.60
C CYS A 16 8.86 -6.35 62.43
N ALA A 17 10.15 -6.38 62.02
CA ALA A 17 10.60 -5.64 60.82
C ALA A 17 10.05 -6.23 59.52
N LEU A 18 9.91 -7.57 59.42
CA LEU A 18 9.29 -8.21 58.27
C LEU A 18 7.77 -7.96 58.21
N LEU A 19 7.08 -7.96 59.36
CA LEU A 19 5.65 -7.62 59.43
C LEU A 19 5.42 -6.14 59.11
N ALA A 20 6.24 -5.24 59.60
CA ALA A 20 6.15 -3.81 59.26
C ALA A 20 6.48 -3.55 57.79
N ALA A 21 7.41 -4.27 57.20
CA ALA A 21 7.71 -4.19 55.76
C ALA A 21 6.55 -4.76 54.92
N ALA A 22 5.91 -5.85 55.37
CA ALA A 22 4.73 -6.41 54.70
C ALA A 22 3.51 -5.49 54.78
N ASP A 23 3.30 -4.81 55.89
CA ASP A 23 2.22 -3.81 56.06
C ASP A 23 2.44 -2.58 55.18
N VAL A 24 3.69 -2.13 55.00
CA VAL A 24 4.03 -1.01 54.13
C VAL A 24 3.81 -1.36 52.66
N THR A 25 4.23 -2.55 52.21
CA THR A 25 3.99 -3.01 50.82
C THR A 25 2.51 -3.21 50.56
N ALA A 26 1.74 -3.79 51.47
CA ALA A 26 0.28 -3.94 51.36
C ALA A 26 -0.45 -2.60 51.25
N ALA A 27 -0.02 -1.61 52.03
CA ALA A 27 -0.60 -0.27 52.00
C ALA A 27 -0.26 0.47 50.69
N GLU A 28 0.92 0.22 50.10
CA GLU A 28 1.33 0.79 48.83
C GLU A 28 0.58 0.17 47.65
N GLU A 29 0.42 -1.18 47.66
CA GLU A 29 -0.40 -1.87 46.66
C GLU A 29 -1.87 -1.41 46.69
N GLU A 30 -2.42 -1.19 47.85
CA GLU A 30 -3.79 -0.69 48.03
C GLU A 30 -3.92 0.75 47.46
N ARG A 31 -2.96 1.62 47.74
CA ARG A 31 -2.95 2.99 47.16
C ARG A 31 -2.87 2.96 45.62
N TRP A 32 -2.04 2.06 45.06
CA TRP A 32 -2.00 1.88 43.60
C TRP A 32 -3.35 1.42 43.07
N ARG A 33 -4.01 0.46 43.71
CA ARG A 33 -5.32 -0.06 43.33
C ARG A 33 -6.37 1.08 43.29
N GLU A 34 -6.47 1.84 44.40
CA GLU A 34 -7.41 2.98 44.52
C GLU A 34 -7.13 4.05 43.45
N THR A 35 -5.86 4.36 43.18
CA THR A 35 -5.47 5.33 42.17
C THR A 35 -5.86 4.85 40.76
N LEU A 36 -5.58 3.60 40.43
CA LEU A 36 -5.92 3.04 39.12
C LEU A 36 -7.43 2.96 38.88
N GLU A 37 -8.22 2.57 39.91
CA GLU A 37 -9.67 2.59 39.84
C GLU A 37 -10.22 4.02 39.57
N ARG A 38 -9.63 5.02 40.19
CA ARG A 38 -10.04 6.43 40.06
C ARG A 38 -9.76 7.00 38.68
N ILE A 39 -8.57 6.71 38.09
CA ILE A 39 -8.15 7.34 36.82
C ILE A 39 -8.60 6.57 35.57
N SER A 40 -8.93 5.29 35.70
CA SER A 40 -9.19 4.42 34.57
C SER A 40 -10.30 4.89 33.64
N SER A 41 -11.33 5.57 34.19
CA SER A 41 -12.43 6.12 33.39
C SER A 41 -11.97 7.26 32.44
N GLY A 42 -10.82 7.88 32.72
CA GLY A 42 -10.24 8.93 31.90
C GLY A 42 -9.23 8.45 30.84
N VAL A 43 -8.89 7.13 30.85
CA VAL A 43 -7.99 6.55 29.84
C VAL A 43 -8.83 5.91 28.74
N VAL A 44 -8.51 6.22 27.49
CA VAL A 44 -9.29 5.80 26.32
C VAL A 44 -8.43 5.05 25.31
N SER A 45 -9.04 4.09 24.62
CA SER A 45 -8.48 3.51 23.40
C SER A 45 -8.83 4.41 22.22
N ILE A 46 -7.86 4.75 21.40
CA ILE A 46 -8.07 5.56 20.19
C ILE A 46 -7.82 4.69 18.98
N THR A 47 -8.83 4.53 18.13
CA THR A 47 -8.68 3.94 16.79
C THR A 47 -8.52 5.07 15.79
N VAL A 48 -7.50 4.94 14.93
CA VAL A 48 -7.09 5.98 13.98
C VAL A 48 -6.97 5.40 12.59
N ASP A 49 -7.67 6.00 11.62
CA ASP A 49 -7.55 5.72 10.20
C ASP A 49 -6.90 6.90 9.49
N VAL A 50 -5.64 6.75 9.09
CA VAL A 50 -4.92 7.72 8.25
C VAL A 50 -5.39 7.52 6.82
N THR A 51 -6.25 8.41 6.34
CA THR A 51 -6.99 8.23 5.08
C THR A 51 -6.18 8.53 3.83
N ARG A 52 -5.14 9.36 3.94
CA ARG A 52 -4.21 9.72 2.87
C ARG A 52 -2.78 9.75 3.40
N SER A 53 -1.84 9.33 2.57
CA SER A 53 -0.42 9.58 2.84
C SER A 53 -0.16 11.08 2.84
N PHE A 54 0.56 11.57 3.84
CA PHE A 54 0.87 12.98 3.97
C PHE A 54 2.18 13.15 4.74
N ASP A 55 3.10 13.97 4.21
CA ASP A 55 4.42 14.18 4.81
C ASP A 55 5.10 12.84 5.15
N THR A 56 5.42 12.58 6.40
CA THR A 56 6.06 11.35 6.85
C THR A 56 5.13 10.14 6.95
N ASN A 57 3.82 10.34 6.94
CA ASN A 57 2.83 9.30 7.25
C ASN A 57 2.34 8.53 6.02
N TRP A 58 1.94 7.27 6.27
CA TRP A 58 1.28 6.38 5.31
C TRP A 58 -0.19 6.22 5.64
N ASN A 59 -0.98 5.81 4.62
CA ASN A 59 -2.34 5.31 4.85
C ASN A 59 -2.26 4.06 5.72
N GLN A 60 -2.99 4.04 6.83
CA GLN A 60 -3.04 2.88 7.73
C GLN A 60 -4.18 3.02 8.73
N SER A 61 -4.59 1.90 9.31
CA SER A 61 -5.46 1.86 10.49
C SER A 61 -4.63 1.37 11.69
N THR A 62 -4.68 2.11 12.79
CA THR A 62 -3.89 1.83 14.00
C THR A 62 -4.74 2.02 15.24
N GLN A 63 -4.28 1.41 16.36
CA GLN A 63 -4.81 1.65 17.70
C GLN A 63 -3.75 2.28 18.57
N ALA A 64 -4.18 3.16 19.47
CA ALA A 64 -3.33 3.87 20.40
C ALA A 64 -4.08 4.14 21.70
N THR A 65 -3.43 4.77 22.63
CA THR A 65 -4.00 5.23 23.89
C THR A 65 -4.07 6.76 23.92
N GLY A 66 -5.04 7.30 24.62
CA GLY A 66 -5.09 8.70 25.05
C GLY A 66 -5.70 8.80 26.43
N PHE A 67 -5.69 9.99 26.98
CA PHE A 67 -6.33 10.25 28.28
C PHE A 67 -6.91 11.66 28.36
N VAL A 68 -7.98 11.78 29.12
CA VAL A 68 -8.71 13.03 29.28
C VAL A 68 -7.92 14.00 30.15
N VAL A 69 -7.61 15.17 29.60
CA VAL A 69 -6.89 16.28 30.29
C VAL A 69 -7.79 17.48 30.56
N ASP A 70 -8.99 17.49 29.98
CA ASP A 70 -10.02 18.51 30.25
C ASP A 70 -11.39 17.87 29.93
N ALA A 71 -12.08 17.42 30.91
CA ALA A 71 -13.36 16.73 30.76
C ALA A 71 -14.51 17.69 30.34
N GLU A 72 -14.45 18.97 30.75
CA GLU A 72 -15.46 19.97 30.40
C GLU A 72 -15.40 20.31 28.91
N ARG A 73 -14.17 20.46 28.36
CA ARG A 73 -13.93 20.78 26.94
C ARG A 73 -13.81 19.57 26.07
N GLY A 74 -13.77 18.38 26.68
CA GLY A 74 -13.58 17.09 25.96
C GLY A 74 -12.20 16.92 25.33
N LEU A 75 -11.13 17.38 25.99
CA LEU A 75 -9.78 17.30 25.45
C LEU A 75 -9.08 15.99 25.88
N ILE A 76 -8.54 15.27 24.90
CA ILE A 76 -7.77 14.04 25.06
C ILE A 76 -6.33 14.29 24.60
N LEU A 77 -5.37 14.06 25.49
CA LEU A 77 -3.94 14.10 25.16
C LEU A 77 -3.48 12.74 24.65
N THR A 78 -2.65 12.74 23.62
CA THR A 78 -2.01 11.56 23.05
C THR A 78 -0.72 11.98 22.30
N ASN A 79 -0.08 11.05 21.58
CA ASN A 79 1.08 11.38 20.75
C ASN A 79 0.68 12.11 19.46
N ARG A 80 1.63 12.86 18.88
CA ARG A 80 1.51 13.48 17.55
C ARG A 80 1.29 12.46 16.45
N HIS A 81 2.01 11.35 16.48
CA HIS A 81 1.86 10.28 15.47
C HIS A 81 0.49 9.57 15.55
N VAL A 82 -0.27 9.74 16.64
CA VAL A 82 -1.66 9.30 16.80
C VAL A 82 -2.61 10.35 16.23
N VAL A 83 -2.41 11.65 16.55
CA VAL A 83 -3.23 12.75 16.00
C VAL A 83 -2.98 12.94 14.51
N THR A 84 -1.81 12.60 14.01
CA THR A 84 -1.28 12.68 12.65
C THR A 84 -1.22 14.08 12.02
N PRO A 85 -0.25 14.39 11.18
CA PRO A 85 -0.19 15.67 10.46
C PRO A 85 -1.21 15.75 9.31
N GLY A 86 -1.60 14.61 8.72
CA GLY A 86 -2.49 14.48 7.57
C GLY A 86 -3.97 14.24 7.93
N PRO A 87 -4.81 13.95 6.92
CA PRO A 87 -6.22 13.67 7.13
C PRO A 87 -6.45 12.34 7.85
N VAL A 88 -7.27 12.40 8.90
CA VAL A 88 -7.51 11.28 9.79
C VAL A 88 -8.98 11.17 10.17
N ILE A 89 -9.44 9.93 10.37
CA ILE A 89 -10.69 9.60 11.04
C ILE A 89 -10.28 8.92 12.34
N ALA A 90 -10.80 9.40 13.46
CA ALA A 90 -10.47 8.85 14.75
C ALA A 90 -11.69 8.73 15.67
N GLU A 91 -11.68 7.69 16.49
CA GLU A 91 -12.72 7.44 17.51
C GLU A 91 -12.05 7.03 18.81
N ALA A 92 -12.54 7.58 19.92
CA ALA A 92 -12.15 7.19 21.26
C ALA A 92 -13.17 6.22 21.85
N VAL A 93 -12.69 5.12 22.42
CA VAL A 93 -13.50 4.15 23.14
C VAL A 93 -13.14 4.25 24.63
N PHE A 94 -14.13 4.59 25.44
CA PHE A 94 -14.00 4.69 26.90
C PHE A 94 -14.06 3.33 27.59
N LEU A 95 -13.73 3.29 28.88
CA LEU A 95 -13.65 2.02 29.64
C LEU A 95 -14.96 1.23 29.62
N ASN A 96 -16.11 1.89 29.58
CA ASN A 96 -17.44 1.27 29.50
C ASN A 96 -17.87 0.91 28.07
N HIS A 97 -16.96 0.98 27.09
CA HIS A 97 -17.20 0.77 25.65
C HIS A 97 -18.10 1.79 24.95
N GLU A 98 -18.36 2.94 25.56
CA GLU A 98 -18.89 4.07 24.80
C GLU A 98 -17.85 4.56 23.79
N GLU A 99 -18.25 4.68 22.54
CA GLU A 99 -17.43 5.11 21.41
C GLU A 99 -17.89 6.49 20.95
N VAL A 100 -16.96 7.42 20.83
CA VAL A 100 -17.24 8.79 20.36
C VAL A 100 -16.24 9.21 19.29
N PRO A 101 -16.66 9.97 18.27
CA PRO A 101 -15.75 10.56 17.30
C PRO A 101 -14.85 11.59 17.99
N VAL A 102 -13.57 11.60 17.58
CA VAL A 102 -12.60 12.60 18.05
C VAL A 102 -12.00 13.36 16.89
N PHE A 103 -11.77 14.65 17.07
CA PHE A 103 -11.28 15.56 16.05
C PHE A 103 -9.95 16.18 16.49
N PRO A 104 -8.92 16.24 15.63
CA PRO A 104 -7.65 16.89 15.95
C PRO A 104 -7.84 18.39 16.27
N VAL A 105 -7.35 18.83 17.42
CA VAL A 105 -7.33 20.25 17.83
C VAL A 105 -5.92 20.81 17.70
N TYR A 106 -4.93 20.01 18.09
CA TYR A 106 -3.54 20.41 18.08
C TYR A 106 -2.64 19.21 17.81
N ARG A 107 -1.59 19.47 17.07
CA ARG A 107 -0.45 18.58 16.87
C ARG A 107 0.82 19.40 16.91
N ASP A 108 1.77 19.04 17.77
CA ASP A 108 3.04 19.76 17.82
C ASP A 108 3.84 19.49 16.54
N PRO A 109 4.40 20.52 15.88
CA PRO A 109 5.12 20.35 14.64
C PRO A 109 6.47 19.61 14.77
N VAL A 110 7.02 19.50 16.01
CA VAL A 110 8.32 18.85 16.28
C VAL A 110 8.20 17.74 17.32
N HIS A 111 7.55 17.97 18.46
CA HIS A 111 7.51 17.02 19.56
C HIS A 111 6.31 16.06 19.45
N ASP A 112 6.50 14.81 19.90
CA ASP A 112 5.53 13.74 19.70
C ASP A 112 4.33 13.82 20.67
N PHE A 113 3.58 14.93 20.64
CA PHE A 113 2.31 15.07 21.33
C PHE A 113 1.26 15.81 20.50
N GLY A 114 -0.01 15.52 20.80
CA GLY A 114 -1.15 16.18 20.19
C GLY A 114 -2.42 16.02 21.01
N ILE A 115 -3.44 16.78 20.66
CA ILE A 115 -4.69 16.85 21.39
C ILE A 115 -5.86 16.62 20.44
N TYR A 116 -6.70 15.66 20.80
CA TYR A 116 -8.03 15.45 20.22
C TYR A 116 -9.11 16.14 21.06
N ARG A 117 -10.25 16.41 20.44
CA ARG A 117 -11.47 16.87 21.09
C ARG A 117 -12.62 15.92 20.77
N TYR A 118 -13.39 15.53 21.78
CA TYR A 118 -14.69 14.89 21.65
C TYR A 118 -15.79 15.82 22.18
N ASP A 119 -17.05 15.54 21.83
CA ASP A 119 -18.21 16.22 22.41
C ASP A 119 -18.58 15.54 23.75
N PRO A 120 -18.38 16.18 24.91
CA PRO A 120 -18.74 15.58 26.20
C PRO A 120 -20.22 15.18 26.30
N ALA A 121 -21.12 15.86 25.60
CA ALA A 121 -22.56 15.54 25.59
C ALA A 121 -22.88 14.22 24.89
N SER A 122 -21.96 13.65 24.12
CA SER A 122 -22.11 12.35 23.47
C SER A 122 -21.94 11.17 24.43
N LEU A 123 -21.30 11.35 25.57
CA LEU A 123 -21.18 10.33 26.64
C LEU A 123 -22.47 10.29 27.48
N ARG A 124 -22.97 9.08 27.75
CA ARG A 124 -24.24 8.87 28.46
C ARG A 124 -24.14 8.09 29.75
N PHE A 125 -23.15 7.20 29.84
CA PHE A 125 -23.08 6.19 30.90
C PHE A 125 -21.75 6.20 31.66
N ILE A 126 -20.81 7.10 31.29
CA ILE A 126 -19.53 7.28 31.97
C ILE A 126 -19.24 8.75 32.20
N GLU A 127 -18.69 9.06 33.36
CA GLU A 127 -18.06 10.35 33.66
C GLU A 127 -16.53 10.11 33.66
N PRO A 128 -15.81 10.65 32.65
CA PRO A 128 -14.39 10.42 32.56
C PRO A 128 -13.63 11.22 33.62
N ALA A 129 -12.68 10.58 34.27
CA ALA A 129 -11.75 11.26 35.17
C ALA A 129 -10.82 12.16 34.37
N GLU A 130 -10.61 13.39 34.83
CA GLU A 130 -9.58 14.29 34.31
C GLU A 130 -8.23 13.96 34.96
N LEU A 131 -7.20 13.71 34.18
CA LEU A 131 -5.85 13.45 34.66
C LEU A 131 -5.03 14.73 34.64
N SER A 132 -4.48 15.11 35.81
CA SER A 132 -3.63 16.29 35.92
C SER A 132 -2.18 16.03 35.53
N LEU A 133 -1.57 16.98 34.79
CA LEU A 133 -0.17 16.94 34.41
C LEU A 133 0.73 17.45 35.56
N ASP A 134 1.84 16.73 35.81
CA ASP A 134 2.87 17.13 36.80
C ASP A 134 4.26 16.87 36.22
N PRO A 135 4.80 17.76 35.33
CA PRO A 135 6.12 17.59 34.76
C PRO A 135 7.25 17.54 35.82
N ASP A 136 7.12 18.26 36.93
CA ASP A 136 8.09 18.27 38.04
C ASP A 136 8.12 16.94 38.82
N GLY A 137 7.05 16.15 38.69
CA GLY A 137 6.93 14.81 39.25
C GLY A 137 7.86 13.79 38.60
N ALA A 138 8.42 14.04 37.40
CA ALA A 138 9.36 13.17 36.73
C ALA A 138 10.74 13.18 37.39
N GLN A 139 10.96 12.31 38.37
CA GLN A 139 12.20 12.24 39.15
C GLN A 139 12.89 10.88 39.00
N LEU A 140 14.23 10.89 39.00
CA LEU A 140 15.04 9.68 38.92
C LEU A 140 14.70 8.74 40.11
N GLY A 141 14.48 7.46 39.79
CA GLY A 141 14.12 6.43 40.80
C GLY A 141 12.64 6.41 41.20
N ARG A 142 11.80 7.31 40.65
CA ARG A 142 10.36 7.32 40.96
C ARG A 142 9.68 6.10 40.36
N GLU A 143 8.89 5.38 41.18
CA GLU A 143 7.97 4.36 40.68
C GLU A 143 6.83 4.98 39.90
N ILE A 144 6.50 4.33 38.78
CA ILE A 144 5.49 4.75 37.83
C ILE A 144 4.61 3.58 37.40
N ARG A 145 3.45 3.91 36.85
CA ARG A 145 2.62 2.96 36.09
C ARG A 145 2.33 3.59 34.72
N VAL A 146 2.50 2.80 33.65
CA VAL A 146 2.00 3.13 32.30
C VAL A 146 0.61 2.50 32.19
N VAL A 147 -0.41 3.30 31.95
CA VAL A 147 -1.81 2.84 31.92
C VAL A 147 -2.38 3.06 30.52
N GLY A 148 -2.71 1.98 29.82
CA GLY A 148 -3.18 2.11 28.45
C GLY A 148 -3.59 0.80 27.80
N ASN A 149 -3.51 0.75 26.46
CA ASN A 149 -3.97 -0.38 25.65
C ASN A 149 -2.78 -1.15 25.04
N ASP A 150 -1.90 -1.66 25.87
CA ASP A 150 -0.73 -2.41 25.44
C ASP A 150 -1.15 -3.66 24.64
N ALA A 151 -0.50 -3.90 23.49
CA ALA A 151 -0.86 -4.96 22.54
C ALA A 151 -2.32 -4.89 22.01
N GLY A 152 -3.00 -3.75 22.14
CA GLY A 152 -4.40 -3.58 21.76
C GLY A 152 -5.40 -4.15 22.77
N GLU A 153 -4.93 -4.61 23.95
CA GLU A 153 -5.79 -5.04 25.04
C GLU A 153 -6.25 -3.84 25.87
N GLN A 154 -7.56 -3.79 26.18
CA GLN A 154 -8.09 -2.70 26.99
C GLN A 154 -7.55 -2.74 28.41
N LEU A 155 -7.07 -1.55 28.83
CA LEU A 155 -6.56 -1.21 30.13
C LEU A 155 -5.52 -2.19 30.70
N SER A 156 -4.38 -2.23 30.05
CA SER A 156 -3.18 -2.84 30.60
C SER A 156 -2.42 -1.87 31.51
N ILE A 157 -1.78 -2.38 32.53
CA ILE A 157 -1.03 -1.59 33.51
C ILE A 157 0.38 -2.16 33.62
N LEU A 158 1.38 -1.35 33.25
CA LEU A 158 2.77 -1.74 33.27
C LEU A 158 3.51 -0.98 34.37
N ALA A 159 4.12 -1.72 35.30
CA ALA A 159 4.95 -1.15 36.35
C ALA A 159 6.34 -0.79 35.83
N GLY A 160 6.92 0.29 36.31
CA GLY A 160 8.26 0.74 35.96
C GLY A 160 8.86 1.69 36.97
N THR A 161 10.13 2.06 36.71
CA THR A 161 10.85 3.07 37.49
C THR A 161 11.59 3.98 36.53
N LEU A 162 11.50 5.28 36.72
CA LEU A 162 12.25 6.27 35.92
C LEU A 162 13.76 6.09 36.16
N ALA A 163 14.46 5.60 35.13
CA ALA A 163 15.86 5.24 35.21
C ALA A 163 16.79 6.32 34.64
N ARG A 164 16.27 7.18 33.75
CA ARG A 164 17.03 8.28 33.12
C ARG A 164 16.09 9.40 32.70
N LEU A 165 16.56 10.66 32.79
CA LEU A 165 15.75 11.88 32.48
C LEU A 165 16.35 12.71 31.33
N ASP A 166 17.52 12.33 30.82
CA ASP A 166 18.32 13.09 29.85
C ASP A 166 18.75 12.25 28.66
N ARG A 167 17.87 11.37 28.20
CA ARG A 167 18.12 10.54 27.04
C ARG A 167 17.86 11.34 25.75
N ASP A 168 18.63 11.06 24.70
CA ASP A 168 18.32 11.54 23.35
C ASP A 168 16.99 10.99 22.84
N ALA A 169 16.31 11.78 22.02
CA ALA A 169 15.07 11.37 21.36
C ALA A 169 15.28 10.08 20.51
N PRO A 170 14.26 9.22 20.39
CA PRO A 170 14.35 8.04 19.54
C PRO A 170 14.55 8.43 18.07
N ASP A 171 15.48 7.74 17.37
CA ASP A 171 15.68 7.87 15.93
C ASP A 171 14.91 6.75 15.19
N TYR A 172 13.93 7.14 14.38
CA TYR A 172 13.15 6.25 13.53
C TYR A 172 13.65 6.20 12.08
N GLY A 173 14.79 6.83 11.80
CA GLY A 173 15.47 6.84 10.52
C GLY A 173 15.03 7.96 9.57
N ARG A 174 15.78 8.09 8.49
CA ARG A 174 15.55 9.14 7.47
C ARG A 174 14.19 8.96 6.79
N GLY A 175 13.54 10.08 6.55
CA GLY A 175 12.22 10.09 5.90
C GLY A 175 11.04 9.83 6.83
N ASN A 176 11.30 9.43 8.09
CA ASN A 176 10.31 9.30 9.13
C ASN A 176 10.27 10.56 10.01
N TYR A 177 9.24 10.65 10.83
CA TYR A 177 9.16 11.69 11.85
C TYR A 177 10.13 11.35 12.98
N ASN A 178 10.98 12.32 13.36
CA ASN A 178 11.91 12.21 14.49
C ASN A 178 11.84 13.47 15.33
N ASP A 179 11.69 13.32 16.65
CA ASP A 179 11.84 14.43 17.59
C ASP A 179 13.29 14.89 17.67
N PHE A 180 13.47 16.16 17.92
CA PHE A 180 14.80 16.77 18.16
C PHE A 180 14.63 17.98 19.11
N ASN A 181 15.73 18.54 19.60
CA ASN A 181 15.72 19.62 20.59
C ASN A 181 14.89 19.31 21.85
N THR A 182 14.96 18.05 22.30
CA THR A 182 14.29 17.61 23.52
C THR A 182 15.00 16.43 24.13
N PHE A 183 14.95 16.29 25.45
CA PHE A 183 15.27 15.06 26.14
C PHE A 183 14.06 14.13 26.17
N TYR A 184 14.33 12.85 26.29
CA TYR A 184 13.35 11.84 26.61
C TYR A 184 13.66 11.18 27.96
N LEU A 185 12.61 10.75 28.65
CA LEU A 185 12.73 9.96 29.87
C LEU A 185 12.77 8.49 29.49
N GLN A 186 13.45 7.69 30.33
CA GLN A 186 13.56 6.24 30.13
C GLN A 186 13.17 5.50 31.40
N ALA A 187 12.37 4.45 31.22
CA ALA A 187 12.13 3.50 32.28
C ALA A 187 12.57 2.09 31.87
N ALA A 188 12.91 1.28 32.86
CA ALA A 188 13.12 -0.15 32.72
C ALA A 188 11.74 -0.86 32.73
N SER A 189 10.99 -0.72 31.65
CA SER A 189 9.70 -1.38 31.40
C SER A 189 9.59 -1.68 29.91
N GLY A 190 8.78 -2.64 29.51
CA GLY A 190 8.53 -2.97 28.12
C GLY A 190 7.11 -2.57 27.76
N THR A 191 6.92 -1.58 26.91
CA THR A 191 5.63 -1.25 26.26
C THR A 191 5.60 -1.82 24.83
N SER A 192 4.44 -2.08 24.29
CA SER A 192 4.25 -2.61 22.93
C SER A 192 3.32 -1.71 22.09
N GLY A 193 2.99 -2.14 20.87
CA GLY A 193 2.03 -1.42 20.02
C GLY A 193 0.67 -1.27 20.70
N GLY A 194 0.05 -0.09 20.57
CA GLY A 194 -1.20 0.28 21.23
C GLY A 194 -1.00 1.15 22.48
N SER A 195 0.17 1.06 23.15
CA SER A 195 0.48 1.86 24.35
C SER A 195 0.93 3.29 24.06
N SER A 196 1.16 3.68 22.80
CA SER A 196 1.47 5.07 22.43
C SER A 196 0.39 6.02 22.92
N GLY A 197 0.79 7.12 23.56
CA GLY A 197 -0.13 8.10 24.14
C GLY A 197 -0.66 7.74 25.54
N SER A 198 -0.20 6.63 26.15
CA SER A 198 -0.56 6.27 27.51
C SER A 198 -0.02 7.29 28.52
N PRO A 199 -0.81 7.66 29.56
CA PRO A 199 -0.29 8.41 30.68
C PRO A 199 0.71 7.56 31.49
N VAL A 200 1.82 8.18 31.85
CA VAL A 200 2.79 7.64 32.80
C VAL A 200 2.51 8.34 34.15
N ILE A 201 1.97 7.59 35.11
CA ILE A 201 1.47 8.16 36.35
C ILE A 201 2.34 7.81 37.56
N ASP A 202 2.32 8.69 38.56
CA ASP A 202 2.80 8.41 39.90
C ASP A 202 1.71 7.75 40.78
N ILE A 203 2.05 7.40 42.03
CA ILE A 203 1.15 6.75 42.96
C ILE A 203 -0.07 7.62 43.36
N ASP A 204 0.01 8.92 43.16
CA ASP A 204 -1.10 9.86 43.42
C ASP A 204 -2.00 10.03 42.17
N GLY A 205 -1.64 9.38 41.01
CA GLY A 205 -2.38 9.44 39.76
C GLY A 205 -2.12 10.68 38.95
N ARG A 206 -1.07 11.44 39.26
CA ARG A 206 -0.63 12.57 38.44
C ARG A 206 0.21 12.07 37.30
N VAL A 207 -0.02 12.60 36.10
CA VAL A 207 0.73 12.24 34.90
C VAL A 207 2.07 12.96 34.90
N VAL A 208 3.17 12.19 34.97
CA VAL A 208 4.53 12.72 35.02
C VAL A 208 5.23 12.67 33.66
N ALA A 209 4.73 11.87 32.71
CA ALA A 209 5.24 11.78 31.35
C ALA A 209 4.19 11.20 30.39
N LEU A 210 4.44 11.34 29.09
CA LEU A 210 3.64 10.74 28.02
C LEU A 210 4.41 9.59 27.36
N ASN A 211 3.84 8.38 27.31
CA ASN A 211 4.48 7.25 26.64
C ASN A 211 4.53 7.46 25.13
N ALA A 212 5.74 7.42 24.56
CA ALA A 212 5.96 7.63 23.12
C ALA A 212 6.35 6.36 22.36
N GLY A 213 7.02 5.43 23.02
CA GLY A 213 7.45 4.19 22.38
C GLY A 213 8.37 3.33 23.25
N ALA A 214 8.90 2.28 22.65
CA ALA A 214 9.78 1.33 23.33
C ALA A 214 10.87 0.78 22.41
N ASN A 215 11.96 0.31 23.03
CA ASN A 215 12.93 -0.54 22.38
C ASN A 215 12.77 -1.97 22.88
N THR A 216 12.24 -2.84 22.03
CA THR A 216 11.95 -4.25 22.36
C THR A 216 13.22 -5.08 22.64
N GLN A 217 14.36 -4.68 22.06
CA GLN A 217 15.64 -5.37 22.28
C GLN A 217 16.25 -5.07 23.65
N ALA A 218 15.96 -3.90 24.23
CA ALA A 218 16.52 -3.45 25.49
C ALA A 218 15.50 -3.45 26.66
N ALA A 219 14.28 -3.88 26.43
CA ALA A 219 13.16 -3.80 27.39
C ALA A 219 13.07 -2.44 28.09
N SER A 220 13.13 -1.37 27.31
CA SER A 220 13.09 0.01 27.78
C SER A 220 12.02 0.81 27.07
N SER A 221 11.24 1.57 27.82
CA SER A 221 10.24 2.50 27.31
C SER A 221 10.75 3.92 27.31
N PHE A 222 10.26 4.72 26.36
CA PHE A 222 10.62 6.11 26.15
C PHE A 222 9.42 7.00 26.36
N PHE A 223 9.59 8.02 27.17
CA PHE A 223 8.52 8.92 27.54
C PHE A 223 8.89 10.36 27.18
N LEU A 224 7.93 11.09 26.59
CA LEU A 224 8.06 12.52 26.35
C LEU A 224 7.84 13.29 27.65
N PRO A 225 8.72 14.26 28.01
CA PRO A 225 8.48 15.19 29.10
C PRO A 225 7.27 16.08 28.84
N LEU A 226 6.61 16.55 29.92
CA LEU A 226 5.33 17.25 29.84
C LEU A 226 5.43 18.78 29.81
N ASP A 227 6.62 19.38 29.93
CA ASP A 227 6.78 20.85 29.99
C ASP A 227 6.11 21.55 28.82
N ARG A 228 6.38 21.08 27.58
CA ARG A 228 5.79 21.62 26.36
C ARG A 228 4.31 21.33 26.25
N VAL A 229 3.92 20.12 26.67
CA VAL A 229 2.53 19.65 26.66
C VAL A 229 1.67 20.55 27.56
N GLN A 230 2.14 20.80 28.79
CA GLN A 230 1.43 21.64 29.76
C GLN A 230 1.24 23.07 29.22
N ARG A 231 2.30 23.69 28.69
CA ARG A 231 2.22 25.01 28.07
C ARG A 231 1.19 25.05 26.92
N ALA A 232 1.22 24.07 26.03
CA ALA A 232 0.29 24.01 24.91
C ALA A 232 -1.16 23.82 25.40
N LEU A 233 -1.41 22.94 26.39
CA LEU A 233 -2.72 22.71 26.96
C LEU A 233 -3.28 23.98 27.64
N GLU A 234 -2.45 24.74 28.37
CA GLU A 234 -2.86 25.99 28.99
C GLU A 234 -3.29 27.04 27.96
N LEU A 235 -2.54 27.21 26.87
CA LEU A 235 -2.91 28.12 25.78
C LEU A 235 -4.21 27.70 25.09
N ILE A 236 -4.39 26.41 24.83
CA ILE A 236 -5.62 25.86 24.23
C ILE A 236 -6.83 26.10 25.16
N ARG A 237 -6.69 25.86 26.49
CA ARG A 237 -7.74 26.14 27.47
C ARG A 237 -8.13 27.60 27.49
N GLN A 238 -7.19 28.52 27.22
CA GLN A 238 -7.43 29.96 27.13
C GLN A 238 -7.96 30.41 25.76
N GLY A 239 -8.09 29.50 24.80
CA GLY A 239 -8.46 29.82 23.42
C GLY A 239 -7.40 30.64 22.69
N GLN A 240 -6.13 30.50 23.10
CA GLN A 240 -4.99 31.17 22.48
C GLN A 240 -4.24 30.25 21.52
N PRO A 241 -3.68 30.77 20.42
CA PRO A 241 -2.85 29.98 19.53
C PRO A 241 -1.57 29.53 20.24
N VAL A 242 -1.17 28.28 20.01
CA VAL A 242 0.09 27.76 20.54
C VAL A 242 1.23 28.21 19.64
N SER A 243 1.95 29.26 20.09
CA SER A 243 3.12 29.76 19.35
C SER A 243 4.29 28.79 19.45
N ARG A 244 4.95 28.52 18.30
CA ARG A 244 6.17 27.72 18.20
C ARG A 244 7.19 28.45 17.35
N GLY A 245 8.32 28.84 17.98
CA GLY A 245 9.42 29.53 17.31
C GLY A 245 10.53 28.58 16.88
N THR A 246 11.12 28.81 15.72
CA THR A 246 12.25 27.99 15.26
C THR A 246 13.33 28.82 14.60
N LEU A 247 14.58 28.42 14.82
CA LEU A 247 15.72 28.87 14.04
C LEU A 247 16.07 27.89 12.91
N MET A 248 15.29 26.79 12.77
CA MET A 248 15.54 25.62 11.91
C MET A 248 16.95 25.08 12.14
N THR A 249 17.32 24.99 13.42
CA THR A 249 18.63 24.52 13.91
C THR A 249 18.39 23.36 14.87
N GLU A 250 19.13 22.30 14.67
CA GLU A 250 19.15 21.12 15.53
C GLU A 250 20.28 21.28 16.53
N PHE A 251 19.97 21.09 17.81
CA PHE A 251 20.93 21.13 18.90
C PHE A 251 21.03 19.77 19.58
N VAL A 252 22.24 19.43 20.03
CA VAL A 252 22.49 18.28 20.89
C VAL A 252 23.05 18.73 22.22
N HIS A 253 22.77 17.98 23.29
CA HIS A 253 23.38 18.24 24.59
C HIS A 253 24.68 17.47 24.70
N ALA A 254 25.83 18.20 24.69
CA ALA A 254 27.17 17.63 24.80
C ALA A 254 27.69 17.75 26.23
N PRO A 255 28.37 16.69 26.76
CA PRO A 255 28.96 16.73 28.09
C PRO A 255 30.19 17.66 28.13
N TYR A 256 30.50 18.18 29.33
CA TYR A 256 31.56 19.18 29.46
C TYR A 256 32.92 18.74 28.96
N ASP A 257 33.28 17.46 28.97
CA ASP A 257 34.53 16.97 28.42
C ASP A 257 34.59 17.08 26.88
N GLU A 258 33.45 16.91 26.19
CA GLU A 258 33.36 17.18 24.75
C GLU A 258 33.36 18.67 24.44
N LEU A 259 32.66 19.47 25.25
CA LEU A 259 32.62 20.91 25.08
C LEU A 259 34.01 21.57 25.22
N ARG A 260 34.85 21.07 26.14
CA ARG A 260 36.26 21.55 26.24
C ARG A 260 37.04 21.24 24.96
N ARG A 261 36.82 20.09 24.35
CA ARG A 261 37.44 19.76 23.05
C ARG A 261 36.94 20.67 21.93
N LEU A 262 35.69 21.14 22.00
CA LEU A 262 35.13 22.12 21.08
C LEU A 262 35.54 23.57 21.38
N GLY A 263 36.23 23.80 22.51
CA GLY A 263 36.80 25.10 22.86
C GLY A 263 36.05 25.86 23.96
N LEU A 264 35.20 25.18 24.76
CA LEU A 264 34.57 25.82 25.92
C LEU A 264 35.64 26.33 26.90
N SER A 265 35.56 27.63 27.24
CA SER A 265 36.50 28.23 28.15
C SER A 265 36.22 27.83 29.61
N GLU A 266 37.31 27.69 30.41
CA GLU A 266 37.19 27.32 31.84
C GLU A 266 36.35 28.32 32.63
N ALA A 267 36.39 29.62 32.28
CA ALA A 267 35.63 30.66 32.95
C ALA A 267 34.12 30.48 32.75
N ILE A 268 33.69 30.18 31.52
CA ILE A 268 32.28 29.93 31.19
C ILE A 268 31.82 28.62 31.83
N GLU A 269 32.62 27.56 31.74
CA GLU A 269 32.25 26.29 32.38
C GLU A 269 32.10 26.46 33.90
N ALA A 270 32.99 27.19 34.57
CA ALA A 270 32.91 27.45 35.99
C ALA A 270 31.69 28.29 36.36
N GLU A 271 31.27 29.26 35.54
CA GLU A 271 30.06 30.07 35.72
C GLU A 271 28.81 29.18 35.59
N VAL A 272 28.71 28.40 34.53
CA VAL A 272 27.56 27.54 34.22
C VAL A 272 27.40 26.46 35.30
N ARG A 273 28.47 25.79 35.73
CA ARG A 273 28.42 24.77 36.81
C ARG A 273 27.95 25.35 38.16
N ARG A 274 28.35 26.60 38.46
CA ARG A 274 27.86 27.27 39.69
C ARG A 274 26.35 27.57 39.60
N ARG A 275 25.85 28.01 38.44
CA ARG A 275 24.45 28.38 38.26
C ARG A 275 23.55 27.12 38.05
N PHE A 276 24.08 26.10 37.40
CA PHE A 276 23.33 24.86 37.10
C PHE A 276 24.11 23.63 37.61
N PRO A 277 24.14 23.43 38.94
CA PRO A 277 25.02 22.41 39.55
C PRO A 277 24.63 20.95 39.16
N LYS A 278 23.43 20.74 38.66
CA LYS A 278 22.94 19.43 38.19
C LYS A 278 23.18 19.19 36.68
N SER A 279 23.55 20.24 35.92
CA SER A 279 23.81 20.09 34.48
C SER A 279 25.14 19.38 34.23
N THR A 280 25.12 18.41 33.31
CA THR A 280 26.33 17.64 32.92
C THR A 280 26.96 18.18 31.66
N GLY A 281 26.33 19.16 30.97
CA GLY A 281 26.81 19.71 29.70
C GLY A 281 26.03 20.95 29.27
N MET A 282 26.13 21.28 28.00
CA MET A 282 25.45 22.43 27.36
C MET A 282 24.98 22.03 25.94
N LEU A 283 24.17 22.89 25.31
CA LEU A 283 23.69 22.69 23.95
C LEU A 283 24.76 23.08 22.92
N VAL A 284 24.92 22.23 21.92
CA VAL A 284 25.81 22.44 20.77
C VAL A 284 24.97 22.35 19.49
N VAL A 285 25.26 23.23 18.55
CA VAL A 285 24.63 23.16 17.21
C VAL A 285 25.11 21.90 16.50
N GLU A 286 24.18 21.03 16.16
CA GLU A 286 24.45 19.83 15.34
C GLU A 286 24.29 20.13 13.85
N GLN A 287 23.16 20.78 13.48
CA GLN A 287 22.85 21.10 12.11
C GLN A 287 22.03 22.40 12.00
N VAL A 288 22.32 23.16 10.95
CA VAL A 288 21.51 24.31 10.52
C VAL A 288 20.96 24.02 9.13
N VAL A 289 19.64 24.02 8.97
CA VAL A 289 19.01 23.77 7.67
C VAL A 289 19.34 24.92 6.70
N PRO A 290 19.74 24.64 5.45
CA PRO A 290 20.02 25.68 4.46
C PRO A 290 18.82 26.61 4.24
N GLY A 291 19.04 27.92 4.23
CA GLY A 291 18.00 28.92 4.12
C GLY A 291 17.19 29.20 5.39
N ALA A 292 17.58 28.60 6.51
CA ALA A 292 17.00 28.84 7.85
C ALA A 292 17.30 30.25 8.35
N PRO A 293 16.54 30.77 9.34
CA PRO A 293 16.86 32.04 10.02
C PRO A 293 18.26 32.10 10.60
N ALA A 294 18.80 30.96 11.03
CA ALA A 294 20.17 30.85 11.57
C ALA A 294 21.26 30.61 10.52
N ALA A 295 20.88 30.40 9.25
CA ALA A 295 21.86 30.09 8.20
C ALA A 295 22.84 31.26 7.98
N GLY A 296 24.15 30.93 7.99
CA GLY A 296 25.22 31.94 7.88
C GLY A 296 25.55 32.64 9.20
N TYR A 297 24.82 32.39 10.28
CA TYR A 297 25.12 32.87 11.64
C TYR A 297 25.62 31.74 12.53
N LEU A 298 24.86 30.64 12.63
CA LEU A 298 25.24 29.44 13.37
C LEU A 298 25.91 28.41 12.47
N GLU A 299 26.84 27.64 13.06
CA GLU A 299 27.52 26.53 12.42
C GLU A 299 27.58 25.31 13.35
N ALA A 300 27.64 24.11 12.77
CA ALA A 300 27.83 22.90 13.56
C ALA A 300 29.07 22.98 14.45
N GLY A 301 28.92 22.62 15.71
CA GLY A 301 29.94 22.74 16.74
C GLY A 301 29.95 24.04 17.53
N ASP A 302 29.05 25.00 17.23
CA ASP A 302 28.87 26.18 18.08
C ASP A 302 28.26 25.78 19.42
N ILE A 303 28.88 26.19 20.51
CA ILE A 303 28.39 25.97 21.88
C ILE A 303 27.46 27.13 22.24
N LEU A 304 26.20 26.85 22.55
CA LEU A 304 25.22 27.86 22.99
C LEU A 304 25.55 28.29 24.43
N ILE A 305 25.82 29.57 24.62
CA ILE A 305 26.19 30.11 25.92
C ILE A 305 25.04 30.87 26.57
N ARG A 306 24.45 31.82 25.84
CA ARG A 306 23.35 32.67 26.36
C ARG A 306 22.29 32.95 25.31
N VAL A 307 21.08 33.09 25.76
CA VAL A 307 19.93 33.61 25.00
C VAL A 307 19.32 34.77 25.76
N ASN A 308 19.15 35.93 25.13
CA ASN A 308 18.70 37.17 25.75
C ASN A 308 19.48 37.52 27.02
N GLY A 309 20.80 37.25 27.03
CA GLY A 309 21.70 37.53 28.16
C GLY A 309 21.73 36.47 29.26
N GLU A 310 20.76 35.52 29.27
CA GLU A 310 20.68 34.45 30.25
C GLU A 310 21.39 33.19 29.79
N PRO A 311 22.22 32.54 30.63
CA PRO A 311 22.85 31.25 30.27
C PRO A 311 21.82 30.16 30.06
N VAL A 312 22.02 29.35 29.00
CA VAL A 312 21.10 28.27 28.62
C VAL A 312 21.88 26.96 28.57
N VAL A 313 21.37 25.93 29.26
CA VAL A 313 22.02 24.60 29.33
C VAL A 313 21.12 23.46 28.86
N GLY A 314 19.89 23.75 28.50
CA GLY A 314 18.91 22.73 28.10
C GLY A 314 17.90 23.23 27.08
N PHE A 315 17.15 22.29 26.50
CA PHE A 315 16.22 22.57 25.41
C PHE A 315 15.00 23.41 25.84
N VAL A 316 14.40 23.13 27.01
CA VAL A 316 13.15 23.80 27.44
C VAL A 316 13.33 25.31 27.51
N PRO A 317 14.34 25.90 28.21
CA PRO A 317 14.52 27.36 28.25
C PRO A 317 14.82 27.98 26.87
N LEU A 318 15.55 27.27 26.00
CA LEU A 318 15.80 27.71 24.63
C LEU A 318 14.49 27.84 23.86
N GLU A 319 13.73 26.76 23.81
CA GLU A 319 12.50 26.67 23.06
C GLU A 319 11.42 27.67 23.58
N GLU A 320 11.31 27.84 24.91
CA GLU A 320 10.41 28.86 25.52
C GLU A 320 10.74 30.27 25.04
N THR A 321 12.03 30.58 24.97
CA THR A 321 12.46 31.89 24.47
C THR A 321 12.15 32.04 22.98
N LEU A 322 12.37 31.02 22.15
CA LEU A 322 12.05 31.06 20.72
C LEU A 322 10.54 31.20 20.50
N ASP A 323 9.73 30.42 21.22
CA ASP A 323 8.26 30.46 21.15
C ASP A 323 7.66 31.85 21.55
N ALA A 324 8.27 32.52 22.51
CA ALA A 324 7.84 33.86 22.95
C ALA A 324 8.25 34.97 21.96
N HIS A 325 9.19 34.71 21.05
CA HIS A 325 9.78 35.72 20.16
C HIS A 325 9.59 35.41 18.68
N VAL A 326 8.57 34.67 18.28
CA VAL A 326 8.26 34.45 16.85
C VAL A 326 8.13 35.80 16.13
N GLY A 327 8.91 36.01 15.07
CA GLY A 327 8.95 37.26 14.32
C GLY A 327 9.65 38.44 15.01
N SER A 328 10.25 38.23 16.20
CA SER A 328 10.97 39.24 16.95
C SER A 328 12.41 38.85 17.24
N PRO A 329 13.38 39.77 17.27
CA PRO A 329 14.79 39.41 17.42
C PRO A 329 15.11 38.83 18.80
N VAL A 330 15.92 37.79 18.81
CA VAL A 330 16.51 37.13 19.98
C VAL A 330 18.02 37.33 19.94
N SER A 331 18.61 37.80 21.05
CA SER A 331 20.06 37.87 21.19
C SER A 331 20.60 36.48 21.54
N MET A 332 21.55 36.00 20.79
CA MET A 332 22.25 34.75 21.06
C MET A 332 23.78 34.96 21.16
N GLN A 333 24.37 34.30 22.14
CA GLN A 333 25.80 34.25 22.30
C GLN A 333 26.26 32.79 22.21
N VAL A 334 27.17 32.51 21.29
CA VAL A 334 27.80 31.19 21.13
C VAL A 334 29.32 31.27 21.29
N GLN A 335 29.89 30.12 21.61
CA GLN A 335 31.36 29.97 21.58
C GLN A 335 31.77 29.05 20.42
N ARG A 336 32.53 29.59 19.46
CA ARG A 336 33.03 28.90 18.28
C ARG A 336 34.56 28.84 18.32
N GLY A 337 35.13 27.66 18.47
CA GLY A 337 36.57 27.46 18.52
C GLY A 337 37.25 28.37 19.58
N GLY A 338 36.68 28.50 20.76
CA GLY A 338 37.16 29.32 21.86
C GLY A 338 36.79 30.81 21.78
N ARG A 339 36.17 31.29 20.69
CA ARG A 339 35.79 32.73 20.52
C ARG A 339 34.34 32.92 20.82
N LEU A 340 33.98 33.95 21.58
CA LEU A 340 32.59 34.36 21.79
C LEU A 340 32.11 35.18 20.59
N LEU A 341 30.91 34.82 20.14
CA LEU A 341 30.19 35.48 19.03
C LEU A 341 28.82 35.87 19.52
N ASP A 342 28.45 37.15 19.34
CA ASP A 342 27.14 37.69 19.63
C ASP A 342 26.41 37.88 18.31
N MET A 343 25.10 37.52 18.29
CA MET A 343 24.28 37.66 17.11
C MET A 343 22.81 37.93 17.47
N GLN A 344 22.10 38.50 16.51
CA GLN A 344 20.65 38.73 16.62
C GLN A 344 19.99 37.83 15.56
N LEU A 345 19.09 36.97 16.01
CA LEU A 345 18.33 36.07 15.16
C LEU A 345 16.82 36.28 15.33
N VAL A 346 16.04 36.12 14.27
CA VAL A 346 14.59 36.24 14.34
C VAL A 346 13.99 34.84 14.15
N PRO A 347 13.42 34.24 15.19
CA PRO A 347 12.74 32.95 15.07
C PRO A 347 11.58 33.02 14.08
N ALA A 348 11.51 32.05 13.17
CA ALA A 348 10.38 31.86 12.28
C ALA A 348 9.26 31.12 13.00
N ASP A 349 8.03 31.25 12.48
CA ASP A 349 6.90 30.43 12.93
C ASP A 349 7.06 28.99 12.42
N LEU A 350 7.16 28.04 13.34
CA LEU A 350 7.32 26.63 13.04
C LEU A 350 6.06 26.04 12.37
N HIS A 351 4.88 26.58 12.65
CA HIS A 351 3.65 26.17 11.98
C HIS A 351 3.64 26.57 10.50
N ALA A 352 4.22 27.70 10.15
CA ALA A 352 4.30 28.18 8.76
C ALA A 352 5.21 27.32 7.86
N VAL A 353 6.11 26.52 8.45
CA VAL A 353 6.98 25.58 7.69
C VAL A 353 6.53 24.12 7.84
N SER A 354 5.36 23.89 8.43
CA SER A 354 4.70 22.60 8.53
C SER A 354 3.56 22.56 7.51
N PRO A 355 3.52 21.59 6.58
CA PRO A 355 2.49 21.56 5.55
C PRO A 355 1.10 21.36 6.17
N ASP A 356 0.13 22.09 5.65
CA ASP A 356 -1.30 22.07 6.01
C ASP A 356 -2.21 21.87 4.80
N GLU A 357 -1.61 21.63 3.63
CA GLU A 357 -2.30 21.36 2.37
C GLU A 357 -1.69 20.21 1.63
N TYR A 358 -2.52 19.52 0.85
CA TYR A 358 -2.06 18.57 -0.18
C TYR A 358 -2.87 18.69 -1.47
N VAL A 359 -2.27 18.19 -2.53
CA VAL A 359 -2.92 18.02 -3.83
C VAL A 359 -3.00 16.54 -4.14
N GLU A 360 -4.18 16.08 -4.50
CA GLU A 360 -4.44 14.72 -4.97
C GLU A 360 -4.78 14.79 -6.47
N PHE A 361 -4.10 14.01 -7.30
CA PHE A 361 -4.38 13.88 -8.73
C PHE A 361 -3.78 12.59 -9.28
N GLY A 362 -4.51 11.88 -10.12
CA GLY A 362 -4.05 10.60 -10.66
C GLY A 362 -3.63 9.58 -9.59
N ASP A 363 -4.33 9.55 -8.43
CA ASP A 363 -4.02 8.77 -7.22
C ASP A 363 -2.72 9.21 -6.49
N ALA A 364 -1.97 10.18 -7.02
CA ALA A 364 -0.82 10.74 -6.32
C ALA A 364 -1.26 11.75 -5.25
N VAL A 365 -0.52 11.79 -4.15
CA VAL A 365 -0.67 12.78 -3.09
C VAL A 365 0.65 13.52 -2.94
N VAL A 366 0.62 14.84 -3.07
CA VAL A 366 1.79 15.70 -2.92
C VAL A 366 1.49 16.82 -1.93
N ASN A 367 2.50 17.23 -1.18
CA ASN A 367 2.46 18.37 -0.25
C ASN A 367 3.76 19.17 -0.32
N GLN A 368 3.78 20.34 0.29
CA GLN A 368 5.00 21.12 0.47
C GLN A 368 6.04 20.29 1.23
N LEU A 369 7.32 20.37 0.84
CA LEU A 369 8.39 19.73 1.60
C LEU A 369 8.41 20.30 3.03
N SER A 370 8.19 19.44 4.03
CA SER A 370 8.15 19.84 5.43
C SER A 370 9.55 20.15 5.98
N TYR A 371 9.60 20.90 7.07
CA TYR A 371 10.86 21.10 7.81
C TYR A 371 11.48 19.77 8.27
N GLN A 372 10.66 18.81 8.71
CA GLN A 372 11.12 17.45 9.09
C GLN A 372 11.87 16.76 7.95
N GLN A 373 11.35 16.82 6.72
CA GLN A 373 11.98 16.19 5.57
C GLN A 373 13.18 17.00 5.06
N ALA A 374 13.08 18.33 5.07
CA ALA A 374 14.16 19.24 4.66
C ALA A 374 15.42 19.06 5.54
N ARG A 375 15.23 18.86 6.85
CA ARG A 375 16.28 18.55 7.81
C ARG A 375 17.05 17.26 7.44
N HIS A 376 16.31 16.17 7.14
CA HIS A 376 16.90 14.90 6.71
C HIS A 376 17.66 14.98 5.38
N LEU A 377 17.22 15.89 4.50
CA LEU A 377 17.86 16.13 3.20
C LEU A 377 19.02 17.13 3.26
N ASN A 378 19.15 17.85 4.37
CA ASN A 378 20.03 19.02 4.51
C ASN A 378 19.82 20.00 3.35
N SER A 379 18.56 20.36 3.10
CA SER A 379 18.09 21.25 2.03
C SER A 379 17.12 22.29 2.57
N PRO A 380 16.91 23.41 1.87
CA PRO A 380 15.84 24.33 2.23
C PRO A 380 14.48 23.63 2.23
N PRO A 381 13.50 24.02 3.08
CA PRO A 381 12.12 23.50 3.04
C PRO A 381 11.37 24.04 1.82
N ARG A 382 11.82 23.68 0.63
CA ARG A 382 11.29 24.10 -0.67
C ARG A 382 11.22 22.92 -1.62
N GLY A 383 10.21 22.95 -2.49
CA GLY A 383 9.90 21.86 -3.42
C GLY A 383 8.71 21.06 -2.97
N ILE A 384 8.22 20.21 -3.85
CA ILE A 384 6.98 19.45 -3.67
C ILE A 384 7.33 18.00 -3.35
N TYR A 385 6.96 17.59 -2.16
CA TYR A 385 7.18 16.24 -1.66
C TYR A 385 6.10 15.29 -2.17
N VAL A 386 6.51 14.16 -2.73
CA VAL A 386 5.62 13.08 -3.17
C VAL A 386 5.34 12.15 -2.00
N ALA A 387 4.23 12.37 -1.29
CA ALA A 387 3.82 11.54 -0.17
C ALA A 387 3.28 10.17 -0.63
N SER A 388 2.57 10.15 -1.76
CA SER A 388 2.20 8.92 -2.49
C SER A 388 2.39 9.13 -3.98
N PRO A 389 3.07 8.24 -4.70
CA PRO A 389 3.22 8.36 -6.15
C PRO A 389 1.91 8.07 -6.90
N GLY A 390 0.97 7.35 -6.28
CA GLY A 390 -0.27 6.93 -6.89
C GLY A 390 -0.07 6.21 -8.22
N TYR A 391 -1.07 6.29 -9.08
CA TYR A 391 -1.01 5.74 -10.43
C TYR A 391 -0.15 6.59 -11.37
N ILE A 392 -0.34 7.92 -11.34
CA ILE A 392 0.26 8.83 -12.33
C ILE A 392 1.79 8.92 -12.25
N PHE A 393 2.35 8.96 -11.05
CA PHE A 393 3.79 9.05 -10.84
C PHE A 393 4.48 7.68 -10.85
N ALA A 394 3.83 6.64 -10.32
CA ALA A 394 4.40 5.29 -10.30
C ALA A 394 4.68 4.77 -11.70
N ARG A 395 3.75 4.94 -12.65
CA ARG A 395 3.95 4.54 -14.06
C ARG A 395 5.05 5.34 -14.79
N SER A 396 5.45 6.49 -14.23
CA SER A 396 6.54 7.32 -14.74
C SER A 396 7.83 7.15 -13.95
N ALA A 397 7.91 6.14 -13.06
CA ALA A 397 9.03 5.85 -12.19
C ALA A 397 9.47 7.07 -11.34
N ILE A 398 8.52 7.85 -10.84
CA ILE A 398 8.72 8.86 -9.81
C ILE A 398 8.29 8.23 -8.49
N PRO A 399 9.22 7.94 -7.55
CA PRO A 399 8.91 7.21 -6.34
C PRO A 399 8.30 8.11 -5.25
N ARG A 400 7.77 7.49 -4.20
CA ARG A 400 7.53 8.17 -2.94
C ARG A 400 8.84 8.81 -2.43
N SER A 401 8.73 9.88 -1.68
CA SER A 401 9.85 10.69 -1.16
C SER A 401 10.63 11.44 -2.22
N ALA A 402 10.19 11.44 -3.49
CA ALA A 402 10.73 12.37 -4.47
C ALA A 402 10.38 13.81 -4.09
N VAL A 403 11.30 14.73 -4.34
CA VAL A 403 11.09 16.17 -4.17
C VAL A 403 11.12 16.82 -5.55
N ILE A 404 9.95 17.25 -6.02
CA ILE A 404 9.79 17.88 -7.32
C ILE A 404 10.25 19.34 -7.23
N SER A 405 11.10 19.75 -8.15
CA SER A 405 11.64 21.10 -8.25
C SER A 405 11.13 21.88 -9.45
N GLU A 406 10.70 21.20 -10.54
CA GLU A 406 10.23 21.86 -11.77
C GLU A 406 9.14 21.05 -12.46
N ILE A 407 8.20 21.75 -13.09
CA ILE A 407 7.24 21.24 -14.08
C ILE A 407 7.47 21.97 -15.40
N ASN A 408 7.67 21.24 -16.51
CA ASN A 408 7.95 21.82 -17.85
C ASN A 408 9.08 22.84 -17.84
N GLY A 409 10.09 22.68 -16.96
CA GLY A 409 11.18 23.62 -16.80
C GLY A 409 10.85 24.87 -15.98
N VAL A 410 9.61 24.98 -15.47
CA VAL A 410 9.20 26.07 -14.55
C VAL A 410 9.48 25.63 -13.13
N PRO A 411 10.26 26.38 -12.33
CA PRO A 411 10.50 26.10 -10.93
C PRO A 411 9.20 26.13 -10.10
N VAL A 412 9.04 25.13 -9.20
CA VAL A 412 7.89 25.01 -8.29
C VAL A 412 8.35 24.92 -6.84
N PRO A 413 8.90 25.97 -6.26
CA PRO A 413 9.44 25.98 -4.90
C PRO A 413 8.38 25.83 -3.82
N VAL A 414 7.13 26.21 -4.09
CA VAL A 414 5.99 26.10 -3.18
C VAL A 414 4.80 25.42 -3.85
N LEU A 415 3.87 24.91 -3.04
CA LEU A 415 2.72 24.15 -3.52
C LEU A 415 1.81 24.97 -4.46
N GLU A 416 1.71 26.28 -4.25
CA GLU A 416 0.93 27.17 -5.13
C GLU A 416 1.50 27.24 -6.54
N ASP A 417 2.83 27.39 -6.69
CA ASP A 417 3.49 27.39 -8.01
C ASP A 417 3.25 26.06 -8.75
N PHE A 418 3.28 24.93 -7.98
CA PHE A 418 2.97 23.61 -8.52
C PHE A 418 1.54 23.53 -9.05
N LEU A 419 0.58 24.05 -8.25
CA LEU A 419 -0.84 24.08 -8.64
C LEU A 419 -1.08 24.95 -9.87
N GLU A 420 -0.44 26.12 -9.94
CA GLU A 420 -0.55 27.01 -11.09
C GLU A 420 -0.11 26.33 -12.40
N GLU A 421 0.94 25.49 -12.35
CA GLU A 421 1.38 24.72 -13.52
C GLU A 421 0.48 23.50 -13.77
N LEU A 422 0.04 22.80 -12.71
CA LEU A 422 -0.79 21.60 -12.84
C LEU A 422 -2.16 21.88 -13.47
N VAL A 423 -2.80 23.00 -13.12
CA VAL A 423 -4.14 23.35 -13.63
C VAL A 423 -4.12 23.77 -15.11
N LYS A 424 -2.97 24.16 -15.67
CA LYS A 424 -2.80 24.47 -17.09
C LYS A 424 -2.82 23.20 -17.98
N LEU A 425 -2.51 22.04 -17.41
CA LEU A 425 -2.36 20.80 -18.15
C LEU A 425 -3.72 20.21 -18.55
N ARG A 426 -3.88 19.86 -19.82
CA ARG A 426 -5.05 19.17 -20.34
C ARG A 426 -5.00 17.68 -20.00
N ASP A 427 -6.14 17.04 -19.91
CA ASP A 427 -6.18 15.58 -19.78
C ASP A 427 -5.54 14.89 -21.00
N GLY A 428 -4.65 13.92 -20.77
CA GLY A 428 -3.86 13.27 -21.81
C GLY A 428 -2.58 14.02 -22.22
N GLU A 429 -2.34 15.25 -21.77
CA GLU A 429 -1.14 16.02 -22.09
C GLU A 429 0.11 15.46 -21.40
N ARG A 430 1.23 15.48 -22.12
CA ARG A 430 2.55 15.10 -21.58
C ARG A 430 3.24 16.33 -20.99
N PHE A 431 3.80 16.19 -19.82
CA PHE A 431 4.59 17.20 -19.14
C PHE A 431 5.84 16.60 -18.52
N THR A 432 6.86 17.41 -18.34
CA THR A 432 8.11 16.95 -17.69
C THR A 432 8.12 17.33 -16.20
N VAL A 433 8.67 16.42 -15.38
CA VAL A 433 8.87 16.62 -13.95
C VAL A 433 10.34 16.42 -13.64
N ARG A 434 10.97 17.43 -13.05
CA ARG A 434 12.33 17.36 -12.51
C ARG A 434 12.26 17.17 -11.00
N PHE A 435 13.02 16.18 -10.47
CA PHE A 435 12.98 15.84 -9.06
C PHE A 435 14.31 15.26 -8.58
N SER A 436 14.51 15.29 -7.27
CA SER A 436 15.54 14.53 -6.54
C SER A 436 14.91 13.45 -5.68
N THR A 437 15.70 12.55 -5.11
CA THR A 437 15.25 11.50 -4.18
C THR A 437 16.07 11.53 -2.89
N PHE A 438 15.57 10.89 -1.84
CA PHE A 438 16.31 10.78 -0.57
C PHE A 438 17.69 10.12 -0.71
N ASP A 439 17.82 9.15 -1.62
CA ASP A 439 19.11 8.48 -1.89
C ASP A 439 20.07 9.37 -2.67
N GLU A 440 19.52 10.28 -3.50
CA GLU A 440 20.28 11.21 -4.34
C GLU A 440 19.74 12.64 -4.17
N PRO A 441 19.88 13.28 -2.99
CA PRO A 441 19.26 14.58 -2.71
C PRO A 441 19.86 15.73 -3.54
N ARG A 442 21.08 15.59 -4.03
CA ARG A 442 21.74 16.54 -4.95
C ARG A 442 21.66 16.11 -6.41
N GLY A 443 21.10 14.93 -6.67
CA GLY A 443 20.84 14.43 -8.01
C GLY A 443 19.64 15.14 -8.62
N SER A 444 19.59 15.16 -9.96
CA SER A 444 18.47 15.71 -10.71
C SER A 444 18.01 14.68 -11.74
N LYS A 445 16.81 14.18 -11.57
CA LYS A 445 16.16 13.23 -12.49
C LYS A 445 15.05 13.93 -13.24
N LEU A 446 14.90 13.61 -14.53
CA LEU A 446 13.82 14.12 -15.35
C LEU A 446 12.96 12.95 -15.82
N ARG A 447 11.64 13.10 -15.71
CA ARG A 447 10.67 12.12 -16.22
C ARG A 447 9.57 12.84 -16.98
N THR A 448 9.04 12.15 -17.99
CA THR A 448 7.82 12.58 -18.67
C THR A 448 6.63 11.90 -18.01
N VAL A 449 5.65 12.69 -17.65
CA VAL A 449 4.38 12.26 -17.05
C VAL A 449 3.25 12.58 -18.03
N ARG A 450 2.23 11.74 -18.09
CA ARG A 450 1.00 12.02 -18.85
C ARG A 450 -0.13 12.33 -17.87
N MET A 451 -0.75 13.48 -17.98
CA MET A 451 -1.92 13.85 -17.18
C MET A 451 -3.05 12.86 -17.43
N ASP A 452 -3.66 12.37 -16.36
CA ASP A 452 -4.80 11.45 -16.41
C ASP A 452 -5.80 11.79 -15.32
N ARG A 453 -7.00 12.22 -15.71
CA ARG A 453 -8.11 12.58 -14.82
C ARG A 453 -9.29 11.61 -14.94
N ARG A 454 -9.18 10.57 -15.78
CA ARG A 454 -10.26 9.60 -16.02
C ARG A 454 -10.49 8.69 -14.81
N TRP A 455 -9.41 8.18 -14.24
CA TRP A 455 -9.46 7.17 -13.20
C TRP A 455 -9.70 7.76 -11.80
N PHE A 456 -9.04 8.87 -11.51
CA PHE A 456 -9.00 9.45 -10.17
C PHE A 456 -9.37 10.94 -10.19
N PRO A 457 -9.97 11.47 -9.10
CA PRO A 457 -10.22 12.91 -8.98
C PRO A 457 -8.91 13.70 -8.95
N ALA A 458 -9.00 14.98 -9.27
CA ALA A 458 -7.96 15.96 -9.01
C ALA A 458 -8.53 17.04 -8.09
N GLN A 459 -7.91 17.21 -6.91
CA GLN A 459 -8.43 18.09 -5.88
C GLN A 459 -7.32 18.67 -4.99
N ARG A 460 -7.58 19.83 -4.42
CA ARG A 460 -6.78 20.48 -3.38
C ARG A 460 -7.49 20.31 -2.05
N CYS A 461 -6.81 19.87 -1.03
CA CYS A 461 -7.36 19.70 0.30
C CYS A 461 -6.55 20.52 1.31
N ARG A 462 -7.23 21.33 2.12
CA ARG A 462 -6.61 22.20 3.13
C ARG A 462 -7.14 21.84 4.51
N ARG A 463 -6.24 21.79 5.48
CA ARG A 463 -6.58 21.52 6.88
C ARG A 463 -7.44 22.62 7.47
N ASN A 464 -8.49 22.22 8.18
CA ASN A 464 -9.30 23.09 9.00
C ASN A 464 -9.21 22.59 10.46
N ASP A 465 -8.40 23.26 11.26
CA ASP A 465 -8.14 22.86 12.66
C ASP A 465 -9.32 23.13 13.58
N ASP A 466 -10.24 24.05 13.26
CA ASP A 466 -11.46 24.30 14.05
C ASP A 466 -12.42 23.13 13.95
N LEU A 467 -12.53 22.54 12.77
CA LEU A 467 -13.40 21.39 12.49
C LEU A 467 -12.66 20.03 12.64
N GLY A 468 -11.33 20.04 12.65
CA GLY A 468 -10.50 18.83 12.66
C GLY A 468 -10.60 17.98 11.41
N VAL A 469 -10.90 18.56 10.25
CA VAL A 469 -11.10 17.89 8.97
C VAL A 469 -10.33 18.55 7.84
N TRP A 470 -10.29 17.91 6.68
CA TRP A 470 -9.62 18.39 5.48
C TRP A 470 -10.64 18.57 4.35
N PRO A 471 -11.32 19.73 4.24
CA PRO A 471 -12.18 20.01 3.10
C PRO A 471 -11.36 20.03 1.81
N CYS A 472 -11.94 19.46 0.75
CA CYS A 472 -11.31 19.32 -0.56
C CYS A 472 -12.12 20.10 -1.61
N GLU A 473 -11.40 20.77 -2.51
CA GLU A 473 -11.96 21.49 -3.66
C GLU A 473 -11.45 20.83 -4.94
N PRO A 474 -12.35 20.51 -5.91
CA PRO A 474 -11.94 19.99 -7.21
C PRO A 474 -11.03 20.99 -7.95
N LEU A 475 -9.96 20.48 -8.59
CA LEU A 475 -9.12 21.33 -9.45
C LEU A 475 -9.82 21.63 -10.77
N PRO A 476 -9.62 22.85 -11.32
CA PRO A 476 -10.12 23.21 -12.64
C PRO A 476 -9.63 22.26 -13.75
N GLN A 477 -10.49 22.00 -14.71
CA GLN A 477 -10.17 21.18 -15.89
C GLN A 477 -10.17 22.05 -17.15
N VAL A 478 -9.06 22.05 -17.88
CA VAL A 478 -8.90 22.86 -19.10
C VAL A 478 -9.18 22.06 -20.40
N GLY A 479 -9.87 20.93 -20.26
CA GLY A 479 -10.26 20.09 -21.39
C GLY A 479 -9.29 18.94 -21.65
N VAL A 480 -9.45 18.29 -22.80
CA VAL A 480 -8.65 17.13 -23.23
C VAL A 480 -7.59 17.59 -24.24
N ALA A 481 -6.41 17.00 -24.19
CA ALA A 481 -5.37 17.25 -25.19
C ALA A 481 -5.85 16.84 -26.59
N PRO A 482 -5.43 17.53 -27.66
CA PRO A 482 -5.74 17.10 -29.01
C PRO A 482 -5.21 15.69 -29.25
N PRO A 483 -5.86 14.89 -30.13
CA PRO A 483 -5.32 13.60 -30.53
C PRO A 483 -3.87 13.76 -30.99
N PRO A 484 -3.00 12.77 -30.73
CA PRO A 484 -1.63 12.80 -31.22
C PRO A 484 -1.62 12.83 -32.76
N GLU A 485 -0.71 13.63 -33.34
CA GLU A 485 -0.50 13.62 -34.78
C GLU A 485 0.13 12.30 -35.24
N PRO A 486 -0.22 11.80 -36.43
CA PRO A 486 0.44 10.63 -37.01
C PRO A 486 1.95 10.82 -37.10
N ALA A 487 2.70 9.81 -36.74
CA ALA A 487 4.15 9.79 -36.83
C ALA A 487 4.64 8.50 -37.46
N THR A 488 5.73 8.58 -38.20
CA THR A 488 6.32 7.43 -38.91
C THR A 488 7.66 7.08 -38.29
N THR A 489 7.93 5.80 -38.14
CA THR A 489 9.24 5.28 -37.72
C THR A 489 9.74 4.21 -38.68
N ARG A 490 11.00 3.82 -38.55
CA ARG A 490 11.64 2.79 -39.37
C ARG A 490 12.23 1.71 -38.48
N PHE A 491 12.10 0.46 -38.91
CA PHE A 491 12.79 -0.65 -38.29
C PHE A 491 14.26 -0.67 -38.70
N ILE A 492 15.11 -1.21 -37.84
CA ILE A 492 16.53 -1.41 -38.13
C ILE A 492 16.68 -2.48 -39.19
N ASP A 493 17.55 -2.28 -40.17
CA ASP A 493 17.92 -3.30 -41.15
C ASP A 493 18.88 -4.31 -40.52
N TYR A 494 18.43 -5.54 -40.38
CA TYR A 494 19.23 -6.62 -39.83
C TYR A 494 19.80 -7.50 -40.95
N SER A 495 21.06 -7.94 -40.80
CA SER A 495 21.70 -8.94 -41.71
C SER A 495 21.14 -10.33 -41.49
N ASP A 496 20.60 -10.68 -40.34
CA ASP A 496 19.91 -11.95 -40.09
C ASP A 496 18.52 -11.91 -40.74
N PRO A 497 18.20 -12.86 -41.67
CA PRO A 497 16.91 -12.85 -42.37
C PRO A 497 15.70 -12.96 -41.45
N ARG A 498 15.81 -13.69 -40.34
CA ARG A 498 14.71 -13.87 -39.37
C ARG A 498 14.44 -12.55 -38.60
N ARG A 499 15.53 -11.88 -38.19
CA ARG A 499 15.38 -10.53 -37.58
C ARG A 499 14.71 -9.57 -38.54
N SER A 500 15.20 -9.53 -39.80
CA SER A 500 14.65 -8.64 -40.82
C SER A 500 13.19 -8.94 -41.16
N LYS A 501 12.81 -10.24 -41.16
CA LYS A 501 11.42 -10.66 -41.41
C LYS A 501 10.48 -10.31 -40.24
N LEU A 502 10.90 -10.58 -39.00
CA LEU A 502 10.04 -10.50 -37.82
C LEU A 502 10.03 -9.12 -37.14
N ALA A 503 11.08 -8.30 -37.27
CA ALA A 503 11.12 -6.99 -36.66
C ALA A 503 9.88 -6.12 -36.94
N PRO A 504 9.35 -6.06 -38.18
CA PRO A 504 8.14 -5.26 -38.48
C PRO A 504 6.84 -5.82 -37.89
N SER A 505 6.87 -7.03 -37.34
CA SER A 505 5.71 -7.68 -36.71
C SER A 505 5.75 -7.67 -35.18
N LEU A 506 6.83 -7.15 -34.56
CA LEU A 506 7.03 -7.16 -33.12
C LEU A 506 6.96 -5.73 -32.54
N VAL A 507 6.27 -5.59 -31.42
CA VAL A 507 6.11 -4.34 -30.70
C VAL A 507 6.29 -4.58 -29.19
N VAL A 508 6.69 -3.54 -28.44
CA VAL A 508 6.61 -3.60 -26.98
C VAL A 508 5.22 -3.13 -26.56
N VAL A 509 4.56 -3.94 -25.75
CA VAL A 509 3.28 -3.60 -25.11
C VAL A 509 3.53 -3.31 -23.65
N ASN A 510 3.18 -2.12 -23.20
CA ASN A 510 3.11 -1.74 -21.79
C ASN A 510 1.64 -1.65 -21.37
N PHE A 511 1.34 -2.16 -20.19
CA PHE A 511 0.01 -2.15 -19.62
C PHE A 511 0.05 -1.62 -18.18
N ASP A 512 -0.74 -0.58 -17.91
CA ASP A 512 -0.79 0.07 -16.61
C ASP A 512 -2.20 -0.06 -16.02
N MET A 513 -2.30 -0.67 -14.83
CA MET A 513 -3.57 -0.87 -14.11
C MET A 513 -3.79 0.24 -13.08
N PRO A 514 -4.93 0.98 -13.16
CA PRO A 514 -5.26 1.98 -12.15
C PRO A 514 -5.71 1.37 -10.82
N TYR A 515 -6.36 0.22 -10.85
CA TYR A 515 -6.92 -0.47 -9.68
C TYR A 515 -6.51 -1.94 -9.62
N THR A 516 -6.24 -2.45 -8.43
CA THR A 516 -5.96 -3.86 -8.17
C THR A 516 -7.25 -4.68 -8.21
N VAL A 517 -7.37 -5.62 -9.12
CA VAL A 517 -8.59 -6.41 -9.36
C VAL A 517 -8.28 -7.87 -9.71
N ALA A 518 -9.26 -8.75 -9.63
CA ALA A 518 -9.20 -10.15 -10.09
C ALA A 518 -7.98 -10.94 -9.58
N GLY A 519 -7.50 -10.65 -8.36
CA GLY A 519 -6.34 -11.30 -7.76
C GLY A 519 -4.98 -10.87 -8.35
N VAL A 520 -4.96 -9.80 -9.14
CA VAL A 520 -3.76 -9.21 -9.73
C VAL A 520 -3.33 -7.99 -8.92
N SER A 521 -2.11 -8.00 -8.38
CA SER A 521 -1.62 -6.97 -7.45
C SER A 521 -0.66 -5.96 -8.08
N ASP A 522 0.11 -6.38 -9.09
CA ASP A 522 1.04 -5.48 -9.79
C ASP A 522 0.27 -4.50 -10.66
N ARG A 523 0.81 -3.30 -10.82
CA ARG A 523 0.15 -2.23 -11.58
C ARG A 523 0.80 -1.94 -12.93
N HIS A 524 2.02 -2.44 -13.18
CA HIS A 524 2.80 -2.13 -14.38
C HIS A 524 3.34 -3.41 -14.99
N TYR A 525 3.00 -3.63 -16.26
CA TYR A 525 3.38 -4.81 -17.01
C TYR A 525 4.00 -4.42 -18.35
N HIS A 526 4.87 -5.27 -18.89
CA HIS A 526 5.40 -5.11 -20.23
C HIS A 526 5.72 -6.48 -20.84
N GLY A 527 5.64 -6.57 -22.15
CA GLY A 527 5.99 -7.78 -22.90
C GLY A 527 6.05 -7.51 -24.38
N THR A 528 6.50 -8.52 -25.13
CA THR A 528 6.53 -8.46 -26.60
C THR A 528 5.15 -8.79 -27.18
N GLY A 529 4.58 -7.86 -27.92
CA GLY A 529 3.36 -8.05 -28.71
C GLY A 529 3.68 -8.42 -30.15
N VAL A 530 2.77 -9.14 -30.77
CA VAL A 530 2.88 -9.64 -32.16
C VAL A 530 1.72 -9.14 -32.98
N ILE A 531 2.00 -8.43 -34.08
CA ILE A 531 0.97 -7.87 -34.99
C ILE A 531 0.31 -9.02 -35.76
N ILE A 532 -0.99 -9.21 -35.54
CA ILE A 532 -1.80 -10.27 -36.15
C ILE A 532 -2.79 -9.75 -37.21
N ASP A 533 -3.05 -8.44 -37.24
CA ASP A 533 -3.87 -7.78 -38.26
C ASP A 533 -3.41 -6.30 -38.31
N ALA A 534 -2.59 -5.98 -39.29
CA ALA A 534 -2.02 -4.64 -39.45
C ALA A 534 -3.06 -3.60 -39.88
N ALA A 535 -4.06 -4.02 -40.68
CA ALA A 535 -5.12 -3.12 -41.17
C ALA A 535 -6.07 -2.69 -40.04
N ARG A 536 -6.37 -3.60 -39.11
CA ARG A 536 -7.20 -3.32 -37.93
C ARG A 536 -6.37 -2.85 -36.72
N GLY A 537 -5.04 -2.91 -36.80
CA GLY A 537 -4.14 -2.58 -35.71
C GLY A 537 -4.22 -3.56 -34.53
N LEU A 538 -4.37 -4.86 -34.78
CA LEU A 538 -4.48 -5.88 -33.74
C LEU A 538 -3.12 -6.50 -33.41
N VAL A 539 -2.84 -6.60 -32.12
CA VAL A 539 -1.61 -7.15 -31.55
C VAL A 539 -1.98 -8.19 -30.51
N VAL A 540 -1.49 -9.43 -30.68
CA VAL A 540 -1.60 -10.47 -29.65
C VAL A 540 -0.43 -10.37 -28.69
N VAL A 541 -0.70 -10.58 -27.41
CA VAL A 541 0.27 -10.59 -26.31
C VAL A 541 -0.16 -11.65 -25.30
N ASP A 542 0.72 -12.04 -24.40
CA ASP A 542 0.30 -12.93 -23.31
C ASP A 542 -0.58 -12.22 -22.28
N ARG A 543 -1.43 -12.99 -21.61
CA ARG A 543 -2.31 -12.50 -20.55
C ARG A 543 -1.56 -12.12 -19.27
N ASN A 544 -0.30 -12.53 -19.11
CA ASN A 544 0.54 -12.08 -18.02
C ASN A 544 0.96 -10.60 -18.21
N THR A 545 1.11 -10.17 -19.49
CA THR A 545 1.35 -8.76 -19.84
C THR A 545 0.07 -7.92 -19.80
N VAL A 546 -1.08 -8.48 -20.24
CA VAL A 546 -2.39 -7.81 -20.19
C VAL A 546 -3.38 -8.67 -19.41
N PRO A 547 -3.33 -8.64 -18.07
CA PRO A 547 -4.04 -9.61 -17.23
C PRO A 547 -5.56 -9.40 -17.14
N VAL A 548 -6.03 -8.15 -17.33
CA VAL A 548 -7.43 -7.73 -17.20
C VAL A 548 -7.76 -6.64 -18.22
N ALA A 549 -9.06 -6.39 -18.41
CA ALA A 549 -9.51 -5.35 -19.35
C ALA A 549 -9.41 -3.91 -18.77
N LEU A 550 -9.22 -3.76 -17.46
CA LEU A 550 -9.15 -2.48 -16.76
C LEU A 550 -7.73 -1.93 -16.73
N GLY A 551 -7.37 -1.09 -17.69
CA GLY A 551 -6.04 -0.47 -17.72
C GLY A 551 -5.76 0.30 -18.99
N ASP A 552 -4.58 0.91 -19.02
CA ASP A 552 -4.05 1.69 -20.12
C ASP A 552 -3.00 0.90 -20.88
N VAL A 553 -3.18 0.80 -22.21
CA VAL A 553 -2.24 0.14 -23.12
C VAL A 553 -1.38 1.19 -23.81
N ARG A 554 -0.08 0.97 -23.87
CA ARG A 554 0.87 1.72 -24.71
C ARG A 554 1.64 0.75 -25.57
N ILE A 555 1.77 1.06 -26.85
CA ILE A 555 2.43 0.19 -27.82
C ILE A 555 3.58 0.95 -28.45
N THR A 556 4.78 0.38 -28.39
CA THR A 556 6.01 0.99 -28.94
C THR A 556 6.48 0.22 -30.15
N PHE A 557 6.59 0.93 -31.27
CA PHE A 557 7.07 0.45 -32.57
C PHE A 557 8.53 0.80 -32.76
N ALA A 558 9.34 -0.16 -33.20
CA ALA A 558 10.76 0.02 -33.52
C ALA A 558 11.58 0.74 -32.42
N GLY A 559 11.15 0.65 -31.14
CA GLY A 559 11.81 1.32 -30.02
C GLY A 559 11.76 2.86 -30.05
N SER A 560 11.02 3.46 -30.98
CA SER A 560 11.04 4.94 -31.18
C SER A 560 9.68 5.61 -31.28
N LEU A 561 8.61 4.91 -31.61
CA LEU A 561 7.26 5.46 -31.70
C LEU A 561 6.34 4.78 -30.70
N GLU A 562 5.90 5.49 -29.67
CA GLU A 562 4.91 5.03 -28.69
C GLU A 562 3.56 5.66 -28.94
N ILE A 563 2.51 4.84 -29.09
CA ILE A 563 1.13 5.27 -29.21
C ILE A 563 0.23 4.59 -28.16
N ALA A 564 -0.92 5.19 -27.88
CA ALA A 564 -1.93 4.58 -27.04
C ALA A 564 -2.65 3.44 -27.77
N GLY A 565 -2.92 2.38 -27.04
CA GLY A 565 -3.78 1.28 -27.46
C GLY A 565 -4.95 1.10 -26.51
N ARG A 566 -5.70 0.01 -26.72
CA ARG A 566 -6.77 -0.44 -25.83
C ARG A 566 -6.80 -1.96 -25.78
N VAL A 567 -7.37 -2.50 -24.71
CA VAL A 567 -7.65 -3.93 -24.63
C VAL A 567 -8.86 -4.23 -25.50
N GLU A 568 -8.66 -5.08 -26.54
CA GLU A 568 -9.73 -5.49 -27.45
C GLU A 568 -10.42 -6.75 -26.93
N TRP A 569 -9.65 -7.77 -26.56
CA TRP A 569 -10.16 -9.06 -26.14
C TRP A 569 -9.18 -9.80 -25.25
N ILE A 570 -9.67 -10.59 -24.32
CA ILE A 570 -8.85 -11.43 -23.42
C ILE A 570 -9.33 -12.87 -23.56
N HIS A 571 -8.43 -13.79 -23.88
CA HIS A 571 -8.78 -15.20 -24.02
C HIS A 571 -9.28 -15.76 -22.68
N PRO A 572 -10.50 -16.30 -22.61
CA PRO A 572 -11.09 -16.75 -21.34
C PRO A 572 -10.41 -18.00 -20.77
N LEU A 573 -9.73 -18.81 -21.59
CA LEU A 573 -9.15 -20.10 -21.22
C LEU A 573 -7.63 -20.13 -21.25
N HIS A 574 -6.97 -19.37 -22.15
CA HIS A 574 -5.54 -19.45 -22.40
C HIS A 574 -4.81 -18.13 -22.16
N ASN A 575 -3.50 -18.21 -21.98
CA ASN A 575 -2.60 -17.09 -21.74
C ASN A 575 -2.41 -16.20 -22.97
N LEU A 576 -3.51 -15.68 -23.52
CA LEU A 576 -3.52 -14.80 -24.69
C LEU A 576 -4.41 -13.59 -24.42
N ALA A 577 -3.98 -12.42 -24.85
CA ALA A 577 -4.77 -11.20 -24.89
C ALA A 577 -4.54 -10.48 -26.24
N VAL A 578 -5.53 -9.72 -26.68
CA VAL A 578 -5.42 -8.90 -27.88
C VAL A 578 -5.63 -7.45 -27.52
N VAL A 579 -4.67 -6.64 -27.90
CA VAL A 579 -4.75 -5.17 -27.79
C VAL A 579 -4.87 -4.57 -29.17
N ALA A 580 -5.50 -3.41 -29.28
CA ALA A 580 -5.68 -2.71 -30.53
C ALA A 580 -5.08 -1.30 -30.50
N TYR A 581 -4.56 -0.85 -31.60
CA TYR A 581 -4.12 0.53 -31.83
C TYR A 581 -4.83 1.13 -33.06
N ASP A 582 -4.77 2.46 -33.21
CA ASP A 582 -5.25 3.13 -34.42
C ASP A 582 -4.12 3.13 -35.47
N PRO A 583 -4.23 2.40 -36.58
CA PRO A 583 -3.19 2.33 -37.61
C PRO A 583 -2.84 3.70 -38.21
N ARG A 584 -3.76 4.66 -38.18
CA ARG A 584 -3.50 6.01 -38.73
C ARG A 584 -2.43 6.75 -37.93
N LEU A 585 -2.27 6.43 -36.64
CA LEU A 585 -1.31 7.12 -35.76
C LEU A 585 0.15 6.72 -36.02
N ILE A 586 0.39 5.58 -36.65
CA ILE A 586 1.76 5.15 -37.02
C ILE A 586 2.21 5.58 -38.40
N GLY A 587 1.39 6.37 -39.16
CA GLY A 587 1.72 6.86 -40.47
C GLY A 587 2.15 5.76 -41.45
N ASP A 588 3.27 5.99 -42.15
CA ASP A 588 3.84 5.04 -43.11
C ASP A 588 4.84 4.05 -42.47
N THR A 589 4.75 3.81 -41.16
CA THR A 589 5.58 2.79 -40.45
C THR A 589 5.36 1.42 -41.09
N PRO A 590 6.41 0.73 -41.61
CA PRO A 590 6.23 -0.47 -42.42
C PRO A 590 5.99 -1.73 -41.54
N VAL A 591 4.89 -1.72 -40.78
CA VAL A 591 4.47 -2.90 -39.99
C VAL A 591 3.94 -4.02 -40.89
N ARG A 592 4.06 -5.27 -40.40
CA ARG A 592 3.58 -6.46 -41.11
C ARG A 592 2.86 -7.39 -40.13
N GLU A 593 1.85 -8.09 -40.66
CA GLU A 593 1.25 -9.23 -39.98
C GLU A 593 2.28 -10.36 -39.91
N VAL A 594 2.28 -11.07 -38.78
CA VAL A 594 3.12 -12.25 -38.63
C VAL A 594 2.63 -13.42 -39.54
N GLU A 595 3.55 -14.15 -40.13
CA GLU A 595 3.23 -15.40 -40.82
C GLU A 595 3.25 -16.57 -39.82
N LEU A 596 2.11 -17.22 -39.63
CA LEU A 596 1.99 -18.36 -38.73
C LEU A 596 2.32 -19.68 -39.46
N ASN A 597 3.02 -20.58 -38.78
CA ASN A 597 3.12 -21.99 -39.17
C ASN A 597 2.30 -22.78 -38.14
N LEU A 598 1.20 -23.37 -38.58
CA LEU A 598 0.23 -24.07 -37.74
C LEU A 598 0.55 -25.56 -37.59
N ASP A 599 1.63 -26.03 -38.20
CA ASP A 599 2.05 -27.44 -38.10
C ASP A 599 2.48 -27.75 -36.64
N PRO A 600 2.12 -28.94 -36.13
CA PRO A 600 2.52 -29.36 -34.80
C PRO A 600 4.04 -29.42 -34.62
N VAL A 601 4.53 -28.84 -33.53
CA VAL A 601 5.95 -28.85 -33.18
C VAL A 601 6.32 -30.17 -32.51
N SER A 602 7.51 -30.68 -32.79
CA SER A 602 7.99 -31.96 -32.23
C SER A 602 9.28 -31.79 -31.41
N PRO A 603 9.48 -32.59 -30.35
CA PRO A 603 10.74 -32.62 -29.59
C PRO A 603 11.95 -32.87 -30.56
N GLY A 604 13.06 -32.16 -30.29
CA GLY A 604 14.27 -32.18 -31.12
C GLY A 604 14.22 -31.20 -32.31
N GLN A 605 13.10 -30.54 -32.59
CA GLN A 605 13.00 -29.56 -33.66
C GLN A 605 13.80 -28.30 -33.30
N ARG A 606 14.66 -27.85 -34.22
CA ARG A 606 15.41 -26.59 -34.05
C ARG A 606 14.53 -25.41 -34.38
N LEU A 607 14.48 -24.45 -33.46
CA LEU A 607 13.73 -23.19 -33.55
C LEU A 607 14.60 -22.00 -33.12
N TRP A 608 14.07 -20.82 -33.30
CA TRP A 608 14.66 -19.54 -32.83
C TRP A 608 13.66 -18.76 -32.00
N VAL A 609 14.08 -18.39 -30.77
CA VAL A 609 13.33 -17.41 -30.00
C VAL A 609 13.69 -16.02 -30.52
N VAL A 610 12.72 -15.23 -30.95
CA VAL A 610 12.87 -13.87 -31.44
C VAL A 610 11.95 -12.97 -30.63
N GLY A 611 12.50 -11.93 -29.97
CA GLY A 611 11.71 -11.06 -29.11
C GLY A 611 12.40 -9.76 -28.75
N LEU A 612 11.74 -8.93 -27.98
CA LEU A 612 12.24 -7.62 -27.59
C LEU A 612 12.70 -7.64 -26.14
N LYS A 613 13.90 -7.10 -25.88
CA LYS A 613 14.41 -6.90 -24.51
C LYS A 613 13.79 -5.65 -23.89
N GLY A 614 13.97 -5.48 -22.59
CA GLY A 614 13.49 -4.31 -21.86
C GLY A 614 14.04 -2.96 -22.37
N ASP A 615 15.18 -2.95 -23.07
CA ASP A 615 15.73 -1.78 -23.77
C ASP A 615 15.21 -1.62 -25.21
N HIS A 616 14.21 -2.39 -25.58
CA HIS A 616 13.57 -2.45 -26.91
C HIS A 616 14.46 -3.01 -28.03
N THR A 617 15.63 -3.58 -27.72
CA THR A 617 16.49 -4.22 -28.71
C THR A 617 15.97 -5.60 -29.11
N LEU A 618 16.03 -5.91 -30.38
CA LEU A 618 15.60 -7.21 -30.89
C LEU A 618 16.65 -8.29 -30.63
N ALA A 619 16.30 -9.32 -29.89
CA ALA A 619 17.11 -10.47 -29.57
C ALA A 619 16.70 -11.69 -30.38
N VAL A 620 17.67 -12.52 -30.74
CA VAL A 620 17.46 -13.84 -31.39
C VAL A 620 18.34 -14.87 -30.72
N GLN A 621 17.76 -16.00 -30.33
CA GLN A 621 18.47 -17.14 -29.75
C GLN A 621 18.05 -18.44 -30.42
N SER A 622 19.03 -19.22 -30.93
CA SER A 622 18.79 -20.57 -31.45
C SER A 622 18.53 -21.52 -30.28
N THR A 623 17.55 -22.39 -30.42
CA THR A 623 17.13 -23.33 -29.39
C THR A 623 16.61 -24.64 -30.04
N GLU A 624 16.27 -25.60 -29.22
CA GLU A 624 15.67 -26.88 -29.62
C GLU A 624 14.46 -27.16 -28.71
N VAL A 625 13.42 -27.74 -29.28
CA VAL A 625 12.24 -28.16 -28.51
C VAL A 625 12.61 -29.31 -27.57
N ALA A 626 12.49 -29.12 -26.30
CA ALA A 626 12.71 -30.14 -25.29
C ALA A 626 11.50 -31.08 -25.18
N SER A 627 10.30 -30.51 -25.10
CA SER A 627 9.05 -31.25 -24.96
C SER A 627 7.84 -30.42 -25.35
N VAL A 628 6.71 -31.09 -25.56
CA VAL A 628 5.37 -30.49 -25.70
C VAL A 628 4.46 -31.15 -24.67
N ASP A 629 4.23 -30.47 -23.57
CA ASP A 629 3.56 -31.04 -22.39
C ASP A 629 2.44 -30.13 -21.85
N PRO A 630 1.45 -30.73 -21.17
CA PRO A 630 0.43 -29.98 -20.47
C PRO A 630 1.00 -29.02 -19.45
N VAL A 631 0.42 -27.82 -19.37
CA VAL A 631 0.64 -26.92 -18.25
C VAL A 631 -0.07 -27.46 -17.01
N GLN A 632 0.67 -27.55 -15.90
CA GLN A 632 0.14 -27.99 -14.61
C GLN A 632 0.61 -27.01 -13.51
N PHE A 633 -0.09 -25.88 -13.39
CA PHE A 633 0.17 -24.93 -12.34
C PHE A 633 -0.64 -25.21 -11.07
N PRO A 634 -0.09 -24.94 -9.86
CA PRO A 634 -0.83 -25.01 -8.61
C PRO A 634 -2.06 -24.08 -8.61
N LEU A 635 -3.01 -24.33 -7.71
CA LEU A 635 -4.13 -23.42 -7.50
C LEU A 635 -3.63 -22.06 -6.98
N SER A 636 -4.14 -20.98 -7.56
CA SER A 636 -3.78 -19.64 -7.14
C SER A 636 -4.33 -19.29 -5.77
N ARG A 637 -3.51 -18.66 -4.92
CA ARG A 637 -3.92 -18.16 -3.61
C ARG A 637 -4.78 -16.89 -3.70
N THR A 638 -4.56 -16.09 -4.75
CA THR A 638 -5.27 -14.82 -4.96
C THR A 638 -6.41 -14.95 -5.99
N LEU A 639 -6.73 -16.17 -6.41
CA LEU A 639 -7.75 -16.46 -7.43
C LEU A 639 -7.51 -15.74 -8.77
N ARG A 640 -6.24 -15.48 -9.11
CA ARG A 640 -5.89 -14.97 -10.45
C ARG A 640 -6.16 -16.01 -11.52
N PHE A 641 -6.19 -15.55 -12.79
CA PHE A 641 -6.23 -16.44 -13.94
C PHE A 641 -5.14 -17.54 -13.87
N ARG A 642 -5.50 -18.76 -14.22
CA ARG A 642 -4.62 -19.93 -14.28
C ARG A 642 -4.93 -20.72 -15.54
N ASP A 643 -3.91 -20.98 -16.36
CA ASP A 643 -4.06 -21.84 -17.52
C ASP A 643 -4.38 -23.28 -17.14
N THR A 644 -5.27 -23.87 -17.90
CA THR A 644 -5.63 -25.29 -17.87
C THR A 644 -5.83 -25.81 -19.28
N ASN A 645 -5.72 -27.11 -19.46
CA ASN A 645 -5.96 -27.77 -20.75
C ASN A 645 -5.11 -27.20 -21.90
N LEU A 646 -3.92 -26.72 -21.62
CA LEU A 646 -3.00 -26.14 -22.57
C LEU A 646 -1.73 -27.01 -22.66
N GLU A 647 -1.36 -27.40 -23.86
CA GLU A 647 -0.09 -28.03 -24.16
C GLU A 647 0.90 -26.97 -24.61
N THR A 648 2.00 -26.83 -23.89
CA THR A 648 3.01 -25.78 -24.13
C THR A 648 4.33 -26.40 -24.59
N ILE A 649 5.08 -25.61 -25.37
CA ILE A 649 6.40 -25.97 -25.85
C ILE A 649 7.43 -25.55 -24.79
N SER A 650 8.26 -26.50 -24.36
CA SER A 650 9.42 -26.24 -23.49
C SER A 650 10.70 -26.34 -24.35
N LEU A 651 11.70 -25.52 -24.02
CA LEU A 651 12.94 -25.38 -24.76
C LEU A 651 14.12 -25.93 -23.95
N VAL A 652 15.13 -26.47 -24.67
CA VAL A 652 16.39 -26.96 -24.05
C VAL A 652 17.16 -25.79 -23.43
N ASN A 653 17.30 -24.68 -24.16
CA ASN A 653 17.94 -23.43 -23.69
C ASN A 653 16.92 -22.29 -23.82
N ALA A 654 16.10 -22.11 -22.81
CA ALA A 654 15.10 -21.06 -22.79
C ALA A 654 15.75 -19.70 -22.41
N PRO A 655 15.54 -18.62 -23.16
CA PRO A 655 15.92 -17.29 -22.70
C PRO A 655 15.08 -16.87 -21.50
N SER A 656 15.71 -16.22 -20.52
CA SER A 656 15.04 -15.66 -19.34
C SER A 656 14.87 -14.13 -19.40
N GLU A 657 15.56 -13.47 -20.33
CA GLU A 657 15.65 -12.01 -20.41
C GLU A 657 14.61 -11.35 -21.32
N PHE A 658 13.91 -12.14 -22.14
CA PHE A 658 12.92 -11.64 -23.09
C PHE A 658 11.86 -12.68 -23.44
N ASP A 659 10.68 -12.24 -23.76
CA ASP A 659 9.58 -12.95 -24.38
C ASP A 659 9.49 -12.62 -25.89
N GLY A 660 8.53 -13.19 -26.61
CA GLY A 660 8.35 -12.95 -28.04
C GLY A 660 7.74 -14.10 -28.79
N VAL A 661 8.44 -14.62 -29.80
CA VAL A 661 7.96 -15.73 -30.66
C VAL A 661 9.00 -16.81 -30.83
N LEU A 662 8.52 -18.05 -31.07
CA LEU A 662 9.33 -19.12 -31.63
C LEU A 662 9.11 -19.16 -33.12
N ALA A 663 10.20 -19.07 -33.88
CA ALA A 663 10.17 -19.11 -35.33
C ALA A 663 10.89 -20.33 -35.91
N ASP A 664 10.42 -20.82 -37.05
CA ASP A 664 11.08 -21.85 -37.85
C ASP A 664 12.27 -21.26 -38.65
N ALA A 665 12.91 -22.10 -39.51
CA ALA A 665 14.05 -21.67 -40.31
C ALA A 665 13.69 -20.58 -41.34
N ASP A 666 12.44 -20.52 -41.78
CA ASP A 666 11.91 -19.56 -42.74
C ASP A 666 11.39 -18.30 -42.08
N GLY A 667 11.47 -18.20 -40.75
CA GLY A 667 10.98 -17.10 -39.96
C GLY A 667 9.45 -17.03 -39.83
N ARG A 668 8.76 -18.18 -40.02
CA ARG A 668 7.32 -18.29 -39.71
C ARG A 668 7.16 -18.63 -38.24
N VAL A 669 6.16 -18.04 -37.58
CA VAL A 669 5.92 -18.21 -36.15
C VAL A 669 5.19 -19.54 -35.88
N VAL A 670 5.81 -20.41 -35.12
CA VAL A 670 5.22 -21.68 -34.64
C VAL A 670 4.60 -21.59 -33.25
N SER A 671 4.93 -20.55 -32.48
CA SER A 671 4.45 -20.35 -31.11
C SER A 671 4.71 -18.92 -30.64
N LEU A 672 3.88 -18.41 -29.74
CA LEU A 672 4.26 -17.29 -28.89
C LEU A 672 5.14 -17.81 -27.75
N TRP A 673 6.25 -17.13 -27.47
CA TRP A 673 7.09 -17.37 -26.31
C TRP A 673 6.63 -16.48 -25.17
N SER A 674 5.72 -17.01 -24.35
CA SER A 674 4.90 -16.28 -23.41
C SER A 674 5.33 -16.51 -21.98
N SER A 675 5.13 -15.50 -21.15
CA SER A 675 5.32 -15.54 -19.70
C SER A 675 4.08 -16.08 -18.99
N PHE A 676 4.28 -16.97 -18.03
CA PHE A 676 3.23 -17.53 -17.16
C PHE A 676 3.58 -17.24 -15.69
N ALA A 677 2.69 -16.58 -14.97
CA ALA A 677 2.85 -16.36 -13.53
C ALA A 677 1.99 -17.35 -12.73
N TYR A 678 2.59 -17.96 -11.71
CA TYR A 678 1.92 -18.95 -10.85
C TYR A 678 2.45 -18.86 -9.41
N HIS A 679 1.63 -19.26 -8.43
CA HIS A 679 2.06 -19.36 -7.05
C HIS A 679 2.70 -20.72 -6.73
N ALA A 680 3.92 -20.70 -6.19
CA ALA A 680 4.55 -21.83 -5.54
C ALA A 680 4.67 -21.54 -4.05
N GLY A 681 3.77 -22.12 -3.25
CA GLY A 681 3.64 -21.76 -1.84
C GLY A 681 3.16 -20.33 -1.66
N GLN A 682 3.97 -19.47 -1.05
CA GLN A 682 3.66 -18.03 -0.86
C GLN A 682 4.22 -17.12 -1.95
N GLU A 683 5.16 -17.62 -2.74
CA GLU A 683 5.87 -16.85 -3.74
C GLU A 683 5.17 -16.86 -5.09
N LEU A 684 5.14 -15.72 -5.77
CA LEU A 684 4.72 -15.59 -7.15
C LEU A 684 5.94 -15.86 -8.05
N ASN A 685 5.88 -16.93 -8.82
CA ASN A 685 6.92 -17.32 -9.75
C ASN A 685 6.50 -17.05 -11.19
N GLN A 686 7.48 -16.94 -12.07
CA GLN A 686 7.29 -16.74 -13.49
C GLN A 686 8.11 -17.76 -14.29
N VAL A 687 7.52 -18.30 -15.36
CA VAL A 687 8.16 -19.20 -16.30
C VAL A 687 7.71 -18.88 -17.71
N ASN A 688 8.65 -18.95 -18.67
CA ASN A 688 8.32 -18.78 -20.08
C ASN A 688 8.11 -20.12 -20.76
N LYS A 689 7.05 -20.21 -21.57
CA LYS A 689 6.69 -21.40 -22.36
C LYS A 689 6.09 -20.98 -23.69
N GLY A 690 6.20 -21.86 -24.69
CA GLY A 690 5.61 -21.63 -26.00
C GLY A 690 4.10 -21.93 -26.03
N VAL A 691 3.28 -20.95 -26.38
CA VAL A 691 1.86 -21.13 -26.71
C VAL A 691 1.74 -21.41 -28.20
N PRO A 692 1.19 -22.56 -28.64
CA PRO A 692 1.15 -22.95 -30.05
C PRO A 692 0.47 -21.95 -30.97
N ALA A 693 0.99 -21.76 -32.19
CA ALA A 693 0.50 -20.76 -33.13
C ALA A 693 -0.92 -21.05 -33.67
N ASP A 694 -1.38 -22.30 -33.60
CA ASP A 694 -2.74 -22.65 -33.99
C ASP A 694 -3.79 -22.02 -33.10
N LEU A 695 -3.51 -21.83 -31.80
CA LEU A 695 -4.36 -21.05 -30.91
C LEU A 695 -4.43 -19.56 -31.32
N VAL A 696 -3.30 -18.98 -31.75
CA VAL A 696 -3.28 -17.61 -32.27
C VAL A 696 -4.12 -17.51 -33.54
N GLY A 697 -4.02 -18.52 -34.43
CA GLY A 697 -4.83 -18.63 -35.66
C GLY A 697 -6.32 -18.71 -35.36
N GLU A 698 -6.72 -19.45 -34.32
CA GLU A 698 -8.12 -19.50 -33.87
C GLU A 698 -8.61 -18.17 -33.31
N VAL A 699 -7.79 -17.46 -32.52
CA VAL A 699 -8.10 -16.11 -32.01
C VAL A 699 -8.34 -15.14 -33.18
N ILE A 700 -7.48 -15.17 -34.21
CA ILE A 700 -7.65 -14.33 -35.40
C ILE A 700 -8.98 -14.65 -36.11
N SER A 701 -9.34 -15.93 -36.26
CA SER A 701 -10.61 -16.34 -36.87
C SER A 701 -11.82 -15.86 -36.05
N HIS A 702 -11.81 -16.06 -34.71
CA HIS A 702 -12.85 -15.57 -33.82
C HIS A 702 -13.06 -14.04 -33.91
N LEU A 703 -11.98 -13.27 -33.91
CA LEU A 703 -12.06 -11.81 -34.02
C LEU A 703 -12.51 -11.31 -35.39
N ARG A 704 -12.24 -12.05 -36.48
CA ARG A 704 -12.69 -11.72 -37.84
C ARG A 704 -14.16 -12.07 -38.06
N GLU A 705 -14.61 -13.22 -37.51
CA GLU A 705 -15.95 -13.75 -37.69
C GLU A 705 -16.94 -13.21 -36.63
N GLY A 706 -16.45 -12.66 -35.54
CA GLY A 706 -17.28 -12.26 -34.38
C GLY A 706 -17.89 -13.45 -33.67
N SER A 707 -17.25 -14.64 -33.75
CA SER A 707 -17.70 -15.87 -33.12
C SER A 707 -17.35 -15.88 -31.61
N GLU A 708 -18.03 -16.73 -30.85
CA GLU A 708 -17.78 -16.91 -29.41
C GLU A 708 -16.90 -18.13 -29.19
N VAL A 709 -16.01 -18.06 -28.18
CA VAL A 709 -15.26 -19.24 -27.70
C VAL A 709 -16.18 -20.07 -26.82
N ARG A 710 -16.33 -21.37 -27.10
CA ARG A 710 -17.10 -22.29 -26.29
C ARG A 710 -16.23 -23.29 -25.56
N SER A 711 -16.68 -23.72 -24.38
CA SER A 711 -15.93 -24.61 -23.49
C SER A 711 -16.81 -25.66 -22.86
N LEU A 712 -16.26 -26.84 -22.60
CA LEU A 712 -16.89 -27.84 -21.72
C LEU A 712 -16.85 -27.43 -20.25
N GLU A 713 -16.05 -26.46 -19.87
CA GLU A 713 -15.85 -26.02 -18.48
C GLU A 713 -15.38 -27.16 -17.55
N ALA A 714 -14.51 -28.03 -18.07
CA ALA A 714 -13.84 -29.11 -17.35
C ALA A 714 -12.32 -29.00 -17.48
N GLU A 715 -11.62 -29.26 -16.41
CA GLU A 715 -10.15 -29.43 -16.40
C GLU A 715 -9.80 -30.90 -16.56
N PHE A 716 -8.90 -31.19 -17.51
CA PHE A 716 -8.45 -32.54 -17.83
C PHE A 716 -7.04 -32.81 -17.34
N GLY A 717 -6.82 -34.02 -16.89
CA GLY A 717 -5.51 -34.61 -16.68
C GLY A 717 -5.25 -35.73 -17.67
N ARG A 718 -4.01 -36.15 -17.82
CA ARG A 718 -3.62 -37.32 -18.63
C ARG A 718 -3.41 -38.53 -17.75
N LEU A 719 -4.09 -39.60 -18.04
CA LEU A 719 -3.99 -40.88 -17.32
C LEU A 719 -3.37 -41.96 -18.26
N PRO A 720 -2.25 -42.61 -17.88
CA PRO A 720 -1.69 -43.70 -18.65
C PRO A 720 -2.73 -44.81 -18.89
N LEU A 721 -2.74 -45.42 -20.09
CA LEU A 721 -3.71 -46.49 -20.40
C LEU A 721 -3.60 -47.70 -19.48
N SER A 722 -2.41 -47.99 -18.90
CA SER A 722 -2.26 -48.99 -17.85
C SER A 722 -3.10 -48.67 -16.59
N SER A 723 -3.16 -47.40 -16.20
CA SER A 723 -4.00 -46.95 -15.07
C SER A 723 -5.49 -46.94 -15.46
N ALA A 724 -5.82 -46.56 -16.69
CA ALA A 724 -7.20 -46.63 -17.20
C ALA A 724 -7.73 -48.09 -17.22
N ARG A 725 -6.91 -49.03 -17.56
CA ARG A 725 -7.21 -50.49 -17.41
C ARG A 725 -7.48 -50.86 -15.95
N GLY A 726 -6.72 -50.26 -15.01
CA GLY A 726 -6.97 -50.44 -13.56
C GLY A 726 -8.32 -49.88 -13.10
N LEU A 727 -8.87 -48.91 -13.81
CA LEU A 727 -10.22 -48.39 -13.64
C LEU A 727 -11.29 -49.20 -14.40
N GLY A 728 -10.91 -50.36 -14.99
CA GLY A 728 -11.80 -51.26 -15.67
C GLY A 728 -12.11 -50.89 -17.14
N LEU A 729 -11.35 -49.95 -17.75
CA LEU A 729 -11.53 -49.59 -19.14
C LEU A 729 -11.36 -50.82 -20.08
N PRO A 730 -12.35 -51.14 -20.93
CA PRO A 730 -12.28 -52.29 -21.85
C PRO A 730 -11.14 -52.21 -22.87
N ASP A 731 -10.63 -53.39 -23.26
CA ASP A 731 -9.55 -53.46 -24.24
C ASP A 731 -9.87 -52.85 -25.61
N ASP A 732 -11.16 -52.82 -25.98
CA ASP A 732 -11.61 -52.19 -27.23
C ASP A 732 -11.33 -50.69 -27.22
N TRP A 733 -11.66 -50.04 -26.13
CA TRP A 733 -11.37 -48.59 -25.94
C TRP A 733 -9.86 -48.36 -25.83
N VAL A 734 -9.17 -49.20 -25.10
CA VAL A 734 -7.69 -49.06 -24.99
C VAL A 734 -7.03 -49.14 -26.37
N ARG A 735 -7.47 -50.06 -27.25
CA ARG A 735 -6.96 -50.17 -28.63
C ARG A 735 -7.31 -48.90 -29.47
N GLN A 736 -8.49 -48.38 -29.33
CA GLN A 736 -8.89 -47.14 -30.04
C GLN A 736 -8.05 -45.96 -29.62
N LEU A 737 -7.89 -45.74 -28.30
CA LEU A 737 -7.06 -44.66 -27.75
C LEU A 737 -5.58 -44.81 -28.09
N GLU A 738 -5.07 -46.07 -28.12
CA GLU A 738 -3.70 -46.38 -28.53
C GLU A 738 -3.48 -46.17 -30.02
N ALA A 739 -4.48 -46.40 -30.86
CA ALA A 739 -4.44 -46.17 -32.30
C ALA A 739 -4.48 -44.66 -32.62
N ASP A 740 -5.22 -43.89 -31.88
CA ASP A 740 -5.34 -42.42 -32.03
C ASP A 740 -4.02 -41.72 -31.60
N ASP A 741 -3.48 -42.04 -30.39
CA ASP A 741 -2.18 -41.55 -29.97
C ASP A 741 -1.21 -42.70 -29.58
N PRO A 742 -0.52 -43.28 -30.56
CA PRO A 742 0.39 -44.42 -30.34
C PRO A 742 1.67 -44.03 -29.54
N ARG A 743 1.99 -42.73 -29.46
CA ARG A 743 3.20 -42.25 -28.77
C ARG A 743 2.97 -42.05 -27.28
N ARG A 744 1.87 -41.34 -26.91
CA ARG A 744 1.60 -41.01 -25.51
C ARG A 744 0.88 -42.12 -24.76
N ARG A 745 -0.05 -42.81 -25.42
CA ARG A 745 -0.84 -43.92 -24.82
C ARG A 745 -1.51 -43.53 -23.53
N GLN A 746 -2.33 -42.46 -23.57
CA GLN A 746 -2.99 -41.88 -22.42
C GLN A 746 -4.47 -41.59 -22.73
N ALA A 747 -5.31 -41.66 -21.72
CA ALA A 747 -6.71 -41.21 -21.75
C ALA A 747 -6.82 -39.86 -21.06
N LEU A 748 -7.85 -39.08 -21.41
CA LEU A 748 -8.19 -37.83 -20.74
C LEU A 748 -9.09 -38.11 -19.52
N GLN A 749 -8.66 -37.68 -18.37
CA GLN A 749 -9.39 -37.81 -17.11
C GLN A 749 -9.90 -36.44 -16.65
N ILE A 750 -11.15 -36.37 -16.23
CA ILE A 750 -11.72 -35.15 -15.58
C ILE A 750 -11.03 -34.98 -14.21
N VAL A 751 -10.35 -33.85 -14.01
CA VAL A 751 -9.69 -33.47 -12.74
C VAL A 751 -10.65 -32.63 -11.90
N ARG A 752 -11.32 -31.67 -12.53
CA ARG A 752 -12.34 -30.80 -11.89
C ARG A 752 -13.25 -30.20 -12.94
N THR A 753 -14.36 -29.64 -12.47
CA THR A 753 -15.34 -28.91 -13.29
C THR A 753 -15.52 -27.49 -12.74
N VAL A 754 -15.93 -26.57 -13.59
CA VAL A 754 -16.21 -25.19 -13.19
C VAL A 754 -17.60 -25.14 -12.56
N ALA A 755 -17.69 -24.60 -11.33
CA ALA A 755 -18.96 -24.55 -10.60
C ALA A 755 -20.03 -23.74 -11.34
N GLY A 756 -21.31 -24.12 -11.18
CA GLY A 756 -22.45 -23.49 -11.81
C GLY A 756 -22.67 -23.88 -13.28
N THR A 757 -21.80 -24.69 -13.91
CA THR A 757 -21.86 -25.06 -15.31
C THR A 757 -22.55 -26.41 -15.55
N PRO A 758 -22.92 -26.75 -16.81
CA PRO A 758 -23.39 -28.08 -17.16
C PRO A 758 -22.41 -29.18 -16.77
N ALA A 759 -21.09 -28.95 -16.95
CA ALA A 759 -20.05 -29.88 -16.55
C ALA A 759 -20.10 -30.24 -15.06
N ALA A 760 -20.29 -29.27 -14.18
CA ALA A 760 -20.39 -29.50 -12.74
C ALA A 760 -21.59 -30.38 -12.34
N ARG A 761 -22.63 -30.36 -13.15
CA ARG A 761 -23.84 -31.19 -12.92
C ARG A 761 -23.70 -32.59 -13.49
N MET A 762 -22.99 -32.77 -14.61
CA MET A 762 -23.00 -34.01 -15.41
C MET A 762 -21.70 -34.82 -15.31
N LEU A 763 -20.56 -34.17 -15.16
CA LEU A 763 -19.25 -34.80 -15.06
C LEU A 763 -18.80 -34.89 -13.60
N LYS A 764 -17.92 -35.88 -13.35
CA LYS A 764 -17.31 -36.07 -12.04
C LYS A 764 -15.79 -36.17 -12.17
N PRO A 765 -15.01 -35.68 -11.17
CA PRO A 765 -13.60 -36.00 -11.08
C PRO A 765 -13.38 -37.53 -11.12
N GLY A 766 -12.45 -37.97 -11.95
CA GLY A 766 -12.17 -39.39 -12.17
C GLY A 766 -12.82 -40.01 -13.45
N ASP A 767 -13.81 -39.39 -14.06
CA ASP A 767 -14.37 -39.77 -15.34
C ASP A 767 -13.27 -39.77 -16.42
N LEU A 768 -13.25 -40.78 -17.29
CA LEU A 768 -12.40 -40.77 -18.49
C LEU A 768 -13.24 -40.30 -19.69
N LEU A 769 -12.81 -39.29 -20.38
CA LEU A 769 -13.42 -38.83 -21.63
C LEU A 769 -12.85 -39.68 -22.77
N LEU A 770 -13.71 -40.35 -23.52
CA LEU A 770 -13.33 -41.31 -24.56
C LEU A 770 -13.58 -40.74 -25.96
N SER A 771 -14.74 -40.13 -26.19
CA SER A 771 -15.08 -39.50 -27.48
C SER A 771 -16.00 -38.28 -27.33
N ILE A 772 -15.99 -37.45 -28.36
CA ILE A 772 -16.90 -36.34 -28.56
C ILE A 772 -17.55 -36.46 -29.96
N ASP A 773 -18.88 -36.46 -30.03
CA ASP A 773 -19.64 -36.63 -31.26
C ASP A 773 -19.19 -37.88 -32.09
N GLY A 774 -18.93 -38.98 -31.40
CA GLY A 774 -18.50 -40.26 -31.97
C GLY A 774 -17.01 -40.35 -32.36
N GLU A 775 -16.24 -39.28 -32.25
CA GLU A 775 -14.82 -39.28 -32.56
C GLU A 775 -13.97 -39.41 -31.28
N VAL A 776 -12.99 -40.31 -31.29
CA VAL A 776 -12.08 -40.53 -30.16
C VAL A 776 -11.27 -39.27 -29.91
N VAL A 777 -11.00 -38.96 -28.62
CA VAL A 777 -10.20 -37.78 -28.20
C VAL A 777 -9.11 -38.19 -27.23
N THR A 778 -7.86 -37.79 -27.52
CA THR A 778 -6.68 -38.04 -26.67
C THR A 778 -5.89 -36.78 -26.32
N SER A 779 -6.24 -35.63 -26.90
CA SER A 779 -5.57 -34.34 -26.64
C SER A 779 -6.55 -33.27 -26.21
N PHE A 780 -6.05 -32.29 -25.45
CA PHE A 780 -6.85 -31.12 -24.99
C PHE A 780 -7.31 -30.30 -26.19
N ARG A 781 -6.48 -30.17 -27.23
CA ARG A 781 -6.82 -29.38 -28.42
C ARG A 781 -7.99 -30.00 -29.22
N GLU A 782 -8.07 -31.31 -29.28
CA GLU A 782 -9.24 -31.99 -29.90
C GLU A 782 -10.51 -31.71 -29.12
N VAL A 783 -10.44 -31.82 -27.79
CA VAL A 783 -11.60 -31.48 -26.92
C VAL A 783 -12.06 -30.05 -27.17
N GLU A 784 -11.14 -29.09 -27.17
CA GLU A 784 -11.46 -27.67 -27.34
C GLU A 784 -12.10 -27.42 -28.72
N ARG A 785 -11.52 -27.91 -29.80
CA ARG A 785 -12.06 -27.71 -31.14
C ARG A 785 -13.44 -28.35 -31.36
N ARG A 786 -13.64 -29.55 -30.80
CA ARG A 786 -14.93 -30.27 -30.93
C ARG A 786 -16.00 -29.63 -30.04
N SER A 787 -15.60 -28.93 -29.00
CA SER A 787 -16.54 -28.25 -28.07
C SER A 787 -17.07 -26.89 -28.58
N GLN A 788 -16.70 -26.47 -29.81
CA GLN A 788 -17.18 -25.18 -30.37
C GLN A 788 -18.61 -25.22 -30.90
N LYS A 789 -19.42 -26.19 -30.49
CA LYS A 789 -20.86 -26.35 -30.79
C LYS A 789 -21.68 -26.07 -29.53
N PRO A 790 -22.96 -25.62 -29.65
CA PRO A 790 -23.80 -25.39 -28.48
C PRO A 790 -24.09 -26.64 -27.63
N VAL A 791 -24.17 -27.81 -28.26
CA VAL A 791 -24.40 -29.12 -27.62
C VAL A 791 -23.46 -30.13 -28.23
N VAL A 792 -22.87 -30.99 -27.41
CA VAL A 792 -22.00 -32.12 -27.84
C VAL A 792 -22.44 -33.41 -27.16
N GLU A 793 -22.18 -34.51 -27.83
CA GLU A 793 -22.35 -35.86 -27.28
C GLU A 793 -21.01 -36.34 -26.74
N LEU A 794 -20.92 -36.66 -25.44
CA LEU A 794 -19.75 -37.18 -24.79
C LEU A 794 -19.91 -38.67 -24.49
N VAL A 795 -18.91 -39.49 -24.81
CA VAL A 795 -18.80 -40.85 -24.27
C VAL A 795 -17.74 -40.81 -23.17
N ILE A 796 -18.10 -41.24 -21.98
CA ILE A 796 -17.23 -41.28 -20.79
C ILE A 796 -17.21 -42.68 -20.18
N TRP A 797 -16.12 -43.00 -19.50
CA TRP A 797 -16.01 -44.17 -18.62
C TRP A 797 -16.12 -43.74 -17.17
N ARG A 798 -17.12 -44.28 -16.47
CA ARG A 798 -17.39 -43.95 -15.06
C ARG A 798 -17.82 -45.18 -14.29
N ASP A 799 -17.16 -45.46 -13.16
CA ASP A 799 -17.53 -46.55 -12.22
C ASP A 799 -17.68 -47.92 -12.90
N GLY A 800 -16.77 -48.25 -13.84
CA GLY A 800 -16.79 -49.50 -14.55
C GLY A 800 -17.81 -49.63 -15.68
N ALA A 801 -18.40 -48.49 -16.09
CA ALA A 801 -19.41 -48.48 -17.18
C ALA A 801 -19.21 -47.31 -18.15
N GLU A 802 -19.50 -47.60 -19.41
CA GLU A 802 -19.63 -46.57 -20.46
C GLU A 802 -20.93 -45.78 -20.28
N LYS A 803 -20.85 -44.46 -20.46
CA LYS A 803 -22.02 -43.60 -20.44
C LYS A 803 -21.93 -42.57 -21.57
N THR A 804 -23.07 -42.43 -22.26
CA THR A 804 -23.24 -41.36 -23.25
C THR A 804 -24.02 -40.22 -22.65
N LEU A 805 -23.45 -38.98 -22.76
CA LEU A 805 -24.01 -37.77 -22.20
C LEU A 805 -24.19 -36.71 -23.29
N SER A 806 -25.38 -36.15 -23.42
CA SER A 806 -25.60 -34.94 -24.23
C SER A 806 -25.40 -33.73 -23.34
N MET A 807 -24.43 -32.88 -23.60
CA MET A 807 -24.01 -31.77 -22.72
C MET A 807 -23.96 -30.46 -23.47
N GLU A 808 -24.58 -29.43 -22.89
CA GLU A 808 -24.42 -28.05 -23.37
C GLU A 808 -23.00 -27.54 -23.07
N THR A 809 -22.40 -26.84 -24.03
CA THR A 809 -21.17 -26.11 -23.86
C THR A 809 -21.45 -24.69 -23.39
N VAL A 810 -20.51 -24.08 -22.69
CA VAL A 810 -20.62 -22.68 -22.18
C VAL A 810 -19.97 -21.73 -23.17
N SER A 811 -20.67 -20.68 -23.56
CA SER A 811 -20.13 -19.57 -24.33
C SER A 811 -19.37 -18.61 -23.41
N LEU A 812 -18.16 -18.22 -23.81
CA LEU A 812 -17.26 -17.33 -23.08
C LEU A 812 -16.90 -16.13 -23.99
N ASP A 813 -17.26 -14.92 -23.55
CA ASP A 813 -17.26 -13.74 -24.41
C ASP A 813 -15.90 -13.02 -24.51
N GLY A 814 -14.92 -13.34 -23.67
CA GLY A 814 -13.61 -12.69 -23.65
C GLY A 814 -13.62 -11.22 -23.25
N ARG A 815 -14.71 -10.73 -22.64
CA ARG A 815 -14.83 -9.34 -22.16
C ARG A 815 -14.11 -9.11 -20.86
N ASP A 816 -13.92 -10.17 -20.07
CA ASP A 816 -13.30 -10.13 -18.75
C ASP A 816 -14.03 -9.15 -17.79
N LEU A 817 -13.30 -8.29 -17.09
CA LEU A 817 -13.87 -7.30 -16.18
C LEU A 817 -14.43 -6.12 -16.98
N ASP A 818 -15.70 -5.81 -16.78
CA ASP A 818 -16.41 -4.67 -17.43
C ASP A 818 -16.97 -3.66 -16.41
N ARG A 819 -16.94 -3.99 -15.11
CA ARG A 819 -17.53 -3.18 -14.05
C ARG A 819 -16.74 -3.30 -12.75
N LEU A 820 -16.43 -2.17 -12.12
CA LEU A 820 -15.76 -2.08 -10.82
C LEU A 820 -16.51 -1.08 -9.93
N LEU A 821 -16.79 -1.45 -8.70
CA LEU A 821 -17.31 -0.56 -7.67
C LEU A 821 -16.21 -0.24 -6.65
N VAL A 822 -16.17 1.01 -6.19
CA VAL A 822 -15.41 1.43 -5.02
C VAL A 822 -16.42 1.82 -3.95
N TRP A 823 -16.39 1.13 -2.80
CA TRP A 823 -17.33 1.35 -1.70
C TRP A 823 -16.63 1.12 -0.36
N ALA A 824 -16.74 2.08 0.56
CA ALA A 824 -16.08 2.04 1.88
C ALA A 824 -14.56 1.77 1.81
N GLY A 825 -13.92 2.14 0.68
CA GLY A 825 -12.51 1.87 0.39
C GLY A 825 -12.19 0.46 -0.11
N ALA A 826 -13.18 -0.42 -0.26
CA ALA A 826 -13.04 -1.71 -0.94
C ALA A 826 -13.22 -1.58 -2.45
N LEU A 827 -12.50 -2.40 -3.21
CA LEU A 827 -12.66 -2.58 -4.65
C LEU A 827 -13.48 -3.84 -4.88
N LEU A 828 -14.64 -3.68 -5.51
CA LEU A 828 -15.68 -4.70 -5.64
C LEU A 828 -16.00 -4.95 -7.11
N HIS A 829 -16.10 -6.22 -7.51
CA HIS A 829 -16.57 -6.59 -8.84
C HIS A 829 -17.36 -7.93 -8.80
N SER A 830 -17.96 -8.32 -9.91
CA SER A 830 -18.60 -9.62 -10.02
C SER A 830 -17.58 -10.75 -9.79
N PRO A 831 -17.94 -11.84 -9.12
CA PRO A 831 -17.07 -12.98 -8.98
C PRO A 831 -16.60 -13.47 -10.35
N HIS A 832 -15.30 -13.58 -10.55
CA HIS A 832 -14.72 -13.97 -11.83
C HIS A 832 -14.58 -15.51 -11.96
N ARG A 833 -14.47 -16.00 -13.20
CA ARG A 833 -14.44 -17.44 -13.53
C ARG A 833 -13.38 -18.22 -12.74
N ALA A 834 -12.24 -17.61 -12.39
CA ALA A 834 -11.17 -18.26 -11.63
C ALA A 834 -11.64 -18.82 -10.26
N MET A 835 -12.63 -18.20 -9.63
CA MET A 835 -13.25 -18.68 -8.38
C MET A 835 -13.99 -20.00 -8.62
N ALA A 836 -14.84 -20.04 -9.62
CA ALA A 836 -15.61 -21.24 -9.98
C ALA A 836 -14.71 -22.37 -10.47
N ALA A 837 -13.69 -22.04 -11.27
CA ALA A 837 -12.77 -23.01 -11.85
C ALA A 837 -11.76 -23.59 -10.83
N GLN A 838 -11.31 -22.80 -9.85
CA GLN A 838 -10.25 -23.23 -8.93
C GLN A 838 -10.78 -23.67 -7.57
N ARG A 839 -11.92 -23.15 -7.12
CA ARG A 839 -12.48 -23.44 -5.79
C ARG A 839 -13.82 -24.16 -5.82
N GLY A 840 -14.42 -24.34 -6.99
CA GLY A 840 -15.74 -25.00 -7.10
C GLY A 840 -16.89 -24.18 -6.49
N ILE A 841 -16.75 -22.87 -6.41
CA ILE A 841 -17.74 -21.95 -5.83
C ILE A 841 -18.52 -21.29 -6.95
N GLU A 842 -19.85 -21.35 -6.89
CA GLU A 842 -20.68 -20.63 -7.87
C GLU A 842 -20.39 -19.11 -7.81
N PRO A 843 -20.26 -18.45 -8.99
CA PRO A 843 -19.96 -17.03 -9.06
C PRO A 843 -21.21 -16.17 -8.74
N ALA A 844 -21.62 -16.15 -7.47
CA ALA A 844 -22.72 -15.34 -6.96
C ALA A 844 -22.24 -14.41 -5.81
N GLY A 845 -22.94 -13.29 -5.62
CA GLY A 845 -22.57 -12.25 -4.66
C GLY A 845 -21.61 -11.21 -5.25
N VAL A 846 -21.01 -10.41 -4.40
CA VAL A 846 -20.11 -9.31 -4.77
C VAL A 846 -18.72 -9.61 -4.27
N TYR A 847 -17.77 -9.78 -5.16
CA TYR A 847 -16.39 -10.14 -4.83
C TYR A 847 -15.58 -8.95 -4.36
N VAL A 848 -14.91 -9.07 -3.21
CA VAL A 848 -13.98 -8.08 -2.67
C VAL A 848 -12.60 -8.38 -3.26
N ALA A 849 -12.19 -7.60 -4.25
CA ALA A 849 -10.93 -7.79 -4.95
C ALA A 849 -9.74 -7.21 -4.20
N TYR A 850 -9.93 -6.06 -3.58
CA TYR A 850 -8.91 -5.33 -2.84
C TYR A 850 -9.55 -4.39 -1.81
N PHE A 851 -8.75 -3.84 -0.92
CA PHE A 851 -9.15 -2.81 0.05
C PHE A 851 -8.03 -1.80 0.24
N ASN A 852 -8.38 -0.55 0.46
CA ASN A 852 -7.42 0.51 0.71
C ASN A 852 -7.14 0.62 2.22
N TYR A 853 -5.87 0.78 2.57
CA TYR A 853 -5.48 1.00 3.96
C TYR A 853 -5.99 2.37 4.45
N GLY A 854 -6.34 2.47 5.74
CA GLY A 854 -6.94 3.66 6.32
C GLY A 854 -8.39 3.91 5.89
N SER A 855 -9.08 2.87 5.41
CA SER A 855 -10.47 2.90 5.00
C SER A 855 -11.38 2.15 5.97
N PRO A 856 -12.70 2.37 5.92
CA PRO A 856 -13.67 1.56 6.65
C PRO A 856 -13.53 0.06 6.35
N ALA A 857 -13.26 -0.32 5.11
CA ALA A 857 -13.03 -1.73 4.76
C ALA A 857 -11.88 -2.35 5.57
N THR A 858 -10.72 -1.68 5.66
CA THR A 858 -9.60 -2.15 6.47
C THR A 858 -9.94 -2.22 7.95
N ARG A 859 -10.54 -1.15 8.47
CA ARG A 859 -10.85 -1.00 9.89
C ARG A 859 -11.77 -2.10 10.39
N TYR A 860 -12.82 -2.42 9.65
CA TYR A 860 -13.87 -3.36 10.07
C TYR A 860 -13.72 -4.77 9.47
N GLY A 861 -12.60 -5.07 8.80
CA GLY A 861 -12.25 -6.42 8.39
C GLY A 861 -12.90 -6.89 7.08
N LEU A 862 -13.32 -5.97 6.19
CA LEU A 862 -13.79 -6.34 4.85
C LEU A 862 -12.57 -6.59 3.94
N PHE A 863 -12.01 -7.77 4.03
CA PHE A 863 -10.77 -8.12 3.34
C PHE A 863 -11.02 -8.75 1.95
N ALA A 864 -10.00 -8.65 1.09
CA ALA A 864 -9.99 -9.27 -0.23
C ALA A 864 -10.15 -10.81 -0.15
N GLY A 865 -10.80 -11.38 -1.18
CA GLY A 865 -11.08 -12.81 -1.27
C GLY A 865 -12.45 -13.22 -0.72
N ARG A 866 -13.18 -12.31 -0.09
CA ARG A 866 -14.54 -12.54 0.40
C ARG A 866 -15.58 -12.17 -0.66
N ARG A 867 -16.78 -12.73 -0.52
CA ARG A 867 -17.97 -12.33 -1.28
C ARG A 867 -19.01 -11.73 -0.33
N ILE A 868 -19.50 -10.53 -0.64
CA ILE A 868 -20.65 -9.95 0.04
C ILE A 868 -21.90 -10.61 -0.54
N VAL A 869 -22.74 -11.16 0.32
CA VAL A 869 -23.96 -11.88 -0.08
C VAL A 869 -25.23 -11.24 0.47
N GLU A 870 -25.09 -10.32 1.44
CA GLU A 870 -26.22 -9.64 2.08
C GLU A 870 -25.77 -8.30 2.66
N VAL A 871 -26.59 -7.28 2.53
CA VAL A 871 -26.42 -5.97 3.18
C VAL A 871 -27.71 -5.67 3.95
N ASP A 872 -27.63 -5.44 5.28
CA ASP A 872 -28.75 -5.15 6.19
C ASP A 872 -29.93 -6.13 6.05
N GLY A 873 -29.65 -7.42 5.85
CA GLY A 873 -30.67 -8.45 5.68
C GLY A 873 -31.20 -8.58 4.25
N VAL A 874 -30.78 -7.71 3.31
CA VAL A 874 -31.16 -7.76 1.89
C VAL A 874 -30.13 -8.58 1.12
N PRO A 875 -30.52 -9.68 0.44
CA PRO A 875 -29.62 -10.45 -0.40
C PRO A 875 -29.00 -9.62 -1.53
N THR A 876 -27.70 -9.78 -1.75
CA THR A 876 -26.94 -9.11 -2.82
C THR A 876 -26.31 -10.16 -3.76
N PRO A 877 -27.11 -10.81 -4.62
CA PRO A 877 -26.64 -11.85 -5.52
C PRO A 877 -25.69 -11.32 -6.61
N ASP A 878 -25.75 -10.03 -6.90
CA ASP A 878 -24.98 -9.36 -7.94
C ASP A 878 -24.68 -7.89 -7.57
N LEU A 879 -23.93 -7.19 -8.45
CA LEU A 879 -23.54 -5.80 -8.26
C LEU A 879 -24.74 -4.83 -8.29
N ASP A 880 -25.81 -5.11 -9.04
CA ASP A 880 -26.96 -4.21 -9.11
C ASP A 880 -27.76 -4.25 -7.81
N ALA A 881 -28.01 -5.43 -7.28
CA ALA A 881 -28.63 -5.62 -5.97
C ALA A 881 -27.80 -4.97 -4.86
N PHE A 882 -26.46 -5.08 -4.93
CA PHE A 882 -25.58 -4.45 -3.98
C PHE A 882 -25.66 -2.92 -4.06
N VAL A 883 -25.54 -2.34 -5.25
CA VAL A 883 -25.64 -0.87 -5.44
C VAL A 883 -27.00 -0.38 -4.91
N ALA A 884 -28.10 -1.07 -5.20
CA ALA A 884 -29.40 -0.70 -4.67
C ALA A 884 -29.47 -0.73 -3.13
N ALA A 885 -28.77 -1.69 -2.49
CA ALA A 885 -28.75 -1.82 -1.03
C ALA A 885 -27.88 -0.76 -0.31
N VAL A 886 -26.83 -0.24 -0.99
CA VAL A 886 -25.90 0.74 -0.39
C VAL A 886 -26.15 2.18 -0.84
N SER A 887 -26.97 2.42 -1.86
CA SER A 887 -27.32 3.77 -2.34
C SER A 887 -28.10 4.55 -1.28
N GLY A 888 -27.82 5.85 -1.17
CA GLY A 888 -28.50 6.76 -0.26
C GLY A 888 -28.06 6.67 1.21
N ARG A 889 -27.02 5.87 1.51
CA ARG A 889 -26.49 5.76 2.87
C ARG A 889 -25.71 7.03 3.27
N GLY A 890 -25.99 7.51 4.48
CA GLY A 890 -25.34 8.71 5.03
C GLY A 890 -23.89 8.51 5.49
N ASP A 891 -23.19 9.61 5.64
CA ASP A 891 -21.87 9.60 6.28
C ASP A 891 -22.00 9.11 7.73
N ARG A 892 -21.03 8.33 8.21
CA ARG A 892 -21.01 7.70 9.54
C ARG A 892 -22.15 6.71 9.82
N GLU A 893 -22.98 6.38 8.83
CA GLU A 893 -24.01 5.36 8.98
C GLU A 893 -23.37 3.97 9.10
N ALA A 894 -23.89 3.16 10.04
CA ALA A 894 -23.44 1.79 10.22
C ALA A 894 -24.21 0.87 9.24
N VAL A 895 -23.48 0.05 8.51
CA VAL A 895 -24.01 -0.91 7.54
C VAL A 895 -23.59 -2.33 7.95
N ARG A 896 -24.54 -3.23 8.09
CA ARG A 896 -24.29 -4.65 8.39
C ARG A 896 -24.05 -5.40 7.09
N VAL A 897 -22.91 -6.06 6.97
CA VAL A 897 -22.51 -6.80 5.78
C VAL A 897 -22.26 -8.27 6.15
N LYS A 898 -22.93 -9.19 5.42
CA LYS A 898 -22.65 -10.62 5.54
C LYS A 898 -21.75 -11.05 4.41
N THR A 899 -20.63 -11.65 4.75
CA THR A 899 -19.62 -12.12 3.80
C THR A 899 -19.41 -13.63 3.90
N ILE A 900 -18.94 -14.22 2.82
CA ILE A 900 -18.57 -15.64 2.76
C ILE A 900 -17.17 -15.72 2.12
N ASP A 901 -16.24 -16.46 2.73
CA ASP A 901 -14.94 -16.74 2.14
C ASP A 901 -14.99 -17.95 1.18
N TRP A 902 -13.86 -18.35 0.61
CA TRP A 902 -13.79 -19.52 -0.29
C TRP A 902 -13.81 -20.89 0.42
N ASN A 903 -13.91 -20.94 1.73
CA ASN A 903 -14.10 -22.15 2.52
C ASN A 903 -15.53 -22.21 3.08
N ASP A 904 -16.43 -21.37 2.56
CA ASP A 904 -17.84 -21.18 3.00
C ASP A 904 -17.97 -20.71 4.46
N ASN A 905 -16.92 -20.14 5.06
CA ASN A 905 -17.05 -19.51 6.36
C ASN A 905 -17.83 -18.20 6.23
N VAL A 906 -18.92 -18.13 6.98
CA VAL A 906 -19.78 -16.94 7.04
C VAL A 906 -19.28 -16.00 8.13
N GLU A 907 -19.16 -14.73 7.81
CA GLU A 907 -18.85 -13.67 8.77
C GLU A 907 -19.80 -12.49 8.56
N VAL A 908 -20.24 -11.92 9.67
CA VAL A 908 -21.06 -10.70 9.67
C VAL A 908 -20.25 -9.59 10.30
N ILE A 909 -20.01 -8.55 9.55
CA ILE A 909 -19.30 -7.35 9.97
C ILE A 909 -20.23 -6.15 9.92
N THR A 910 -19.94 -5.15 10.73
CA THR A 910 -20.63 -3.86 10.71
C THR A 910 -19.60 -2.77 10.39
N LEU A 911 -19.81 -2.06 9.27
CA LEU A 911 -18.94 -0.96 8.89
C LEU A 911 -19.63 0.37 9.20
N LYS A 912 -18.89 1.34 9.73
CA LYS A 912 -19.30 2.74 9.69
C LYS A 912 -18.74 3.36 8.42
N LEU A 913 -19.60 3.91 7.58
CA LEU A 913 -19.19 4.56 6.33
C LEU A 913 -18.42 5.85 6.61
N ASP A 914 -17.56 6.22 5.68
CA ASP A 914 -16.97 7.54 5.56
C ASP A 914 -17.07 7.98 4.11
N ASN A 915 -18.06 8.79 3.82
CA ASN A 915 -18.31 9.27 2.46
C ASN A 915 -17.44 10.49 2.09
N ARG A 916 -16.80 11.12 3.07
CA ARG A 916 -15.92 12.26 2.86
C ARG A 916 -14.59 11.85 2.21
N TYR A 917 -13.91 10.87 2.79
CA TYR A 917 -12.60 10.41 2.30
C TYR A 917 -12.70 9.18 1.41
N TRP A 918 -13.78 8.40 1.53
CA TRP A 918 -14.03 7.16 0.78
C TRP A 918 -15.40 7.15 0.09
N PRO A 919 -15.66 8.13 -0.81
CA PRO A 919 -16.93 8.21 -1.53
C PRO A 919 -17.12 6.96 -2.40
N ALA A 920 -18.38 6.53 -2.53
CA ALA A 920 -18.75 5.40 -3.37
C ALA A 920 -18.87 5.83 -4.83
N TYR A 921 -18.33 5.02 -5.75
CA TYR A 921 -18.43 5.24 -7.19
C TYR A 921 -18.29 3.95 -7.98
N GLU A 922 -18.72 3.99 -9.21
CA GLU A 922 -18.67 2.91 -10.17
C GLU A 922 -17.83 3.29 -11.39
N LEU A 923 -17.03 2.34 -11.86
CA LEU A 923 -16.36 2.37 -13.16
C LEU A 923 -17.01 1.33 -14.06
N ARG A 924 -17.44 1.75 -15.27
CA ARG A 924 -18.08 0.89 -16.26
C ARG A 924 -17.37 1.01 -17.60
N ARG A 925 -17.13 -0.14 -18.24
CA ARG A 925 -16.56 -0.19 -19.60
C ARG A 925 -17.65 0.15 -20.62
N ASN A 926 -17.42 1.21 -21.41
CA ASN A 926 -18.31 1.63 -22.49
C ASN A 926 -17.53 1.65 -23.80
N GLY A 927 -17.78 0.65 -24.67
CA GLY A 927 -17.00 0.50 -25.90
C GLY A 927 -15.50 0.35 -25.63
N ALA A 928 -14.68 1.28 -26.10
CA ALA A 928 -13.22 1.24 -25.96
C ALA A 928 -12.70 1.93 -24.70
N GLY A 929 -13.57 2.52 -23.88
CA GLY A 929 -13.17 3.32 -22.72
C GLY A 929 -13.89 2.93 -21.42
N TRP A 930 -13.48 3.59 -20.33
CA TRP A 930 -14.09 3.46 -19.02
C TRP A 930 -14.69 4.78 -18.58
N THR A 931 -15.86 4.74 -17.95
CA THR A 931 -16.55 5.92 -17.40
C THR A 931 -16.72 5.74 -15.91
N ARG A 932 -16.54 6.83 -15.15
CA ARG A 932 -16.77 6.90 -13.72
C ARG A 932 -18.11 7.58 -13.43
N THR A 933 -18.90 6.97 -12.54
CA THR A 933 -20.17 7.52 -12.05
C THR A 933 -20.19 7.41 -10.54
N ASN A 934 -20.48 8.49 -9.84
CA ASN A 934 -20.65 8.46 -8.39
C ASN A 934 -21.97 7.72 -8.06
N ILE A 935 -21.92 6.95 -6.99
CA ILE A 935 -23.11 6.34 -6.39
C ILE A 935 -23.65 7.40 -5.41
N ASP A 936 -24.89 7.78 -5.58
CA ASP A 936 -25.54 8.82 -4.75
C ASP A 936 -25.50 8.40 -3.28
N SER A 937 -24.68 9.09 -2.53
CA SER A 937 -24.63 9.02 -1.06
C SER A 937 -24.72 10.46 -0.58
N PRO A 938 -25.68 10.81 0.28
CA PRO A 938 -25.69 12.14 0.90
C PRO A 938 -24.39 12.31 1.73
N CYS A 939 -23.74 13.43 1.51
CA CYS A 939 -22.53 13.82 2.30
C CYS A 939 -22.93 14.19 3.73
#